data_9bddba0710673ecbb08b51c11a69e35f
#
_entry.id   9bddba0710673ecbb08b51c11a69e35f
#
_cell.length_a   1.000
_cell.length_b   1.000
_cell.length_c   1.000
_cell.angle_alpha   90.00
_cell.angle_beta   90.00
_cell.angle_gamma   90.00
#
_symmetry.space_group_name_H-M   'P 1'
#
loop_
_entity.id
_entity.type
_entity.pdbx_description
1 polymer ?
#
loop_
_entity_poly.entity_id
_entity_poly.type
_entity_poly.pdbx_seq_one_letter_code
_entity_poly.pdbx_strand_id
1 'polypeptide(L)'
;MRTDKLLYGAAYYDEYMPYDRIETDFQMMKAAGMNVIRIAESTWSTWEPQEGQFDFTHLTHMLDSATKYDLDVIVGTPTYAIPSWLANKADDILALTHDGPSIYGHRQNMDITNPIYLEHAKILIEKLMEVVTKYDCVIGYQLDNETKSYDTCGPRAQAMFVERLKKQYPDINEFNHEFGLDYWSNRINSWEDFPDIRGTINQSLHAEYRRFQRDLVTEFLAWQAAIVDKYRHKDQFITQNFDYEWHDYSFGLQPEVNQYDAARCMDVTGCDIYHPSNDFLTGREITACGNIARGIKNANYLVLETEAQGNIEWLSYPGQLRLQAYSHIANGANMVEYWHWHSIHNAIESYWKGVLSHDLAPNRTYKECSVVGNEWKRIGSHLVNLKKKNRVAVIASNEALTGLVEFPMQSKTADGYNTVLRWLCDALYMMNIEYDIISSHSDNFSDYDYLFVPALYSASENELKALDEYALNGGNLLVTFKSGFSDEHLKIYHDTQPHIICKTLGIKYDQFTYPANVKISFNNVSSDAAEWMELVTCDTAETLCHYDHKVWNTYSAVTLNRYGSGRAMYLGAMFGENTLIEILKDFFKDDSRLTSNEFNARYPVVIKRGINGLGKEIVYLLNYSDKDQSIVNHKSKCIELISDCPIHEGDTITLAPWDVAILEF
;
A
#
# COMPACT_ATOMS: atom_id res chain seq x y z
N MET A 1 5.91 -14.86 9.13
CA MET A 1 7.31 -15.28 8.95
C MET A 1 8.20 -14.50 9.91
N ARG A 2 9.16 -15.12 10.58
CA ARG A 2 10.22 -14.47 11.34
C ARG A 2 11.54 -14.91 10.75
N THR A 3 12.37 -13.96 10.32
CA THR A 3 13.68 -14.22 9.74
C THR A 3 14.78 -13.80 10.73
N ASP A 4 15.92 -14.44 10.70
CA ASP A 4 17.11 -14.09 11.50
C ASP A 4 18.09 -13.19 10.73
N LYS A 5 17.83 -12.98 9.43
CA LYS A 5 18.63 -12.12 8.55
C LYS A 5 17.74 -11.22 7.71
N LEU A 6 18.25 -10.06 7.32
CA LEU A 6 17.63 -9.25 6.26
C LEU A 6 17.79 -9.95 4.92
N LEU A 7 16.73 -9.96 4.12
CA LEU A 7 16.74 -10.39 2.74
C LEU A 7 17.06 -9.18 1.84
N TYR A 8 17.98 -9.36 0.91
CA TYR A 8 18.43 -8.31 0.00
C TYR A 8 18.76 -8.89 -1.36
N GLY A 9 18.13 -8.38 -2.40
CA GLY A 9 18.29 -8.96 -3.72
C GLY A 9 17.67 -8.17 -4.86
N ALA A 10 17.35 -8.88 -5.92
CA ALA A 10 16.68 -8.36 -7.10
C ALA A 10 15.83 -9.44 -7.76
N ALA A 11 14.72 -9.05 -8.39
CA ALA A 11 14.02 -9.89 -9.33
C ALA A 11 14.96 -10.27 -10.49
N TYR A 12 14.97 -11.54 -10.87
CA TYR A 12 15.91 -12.08 -11.83
C TYR A 12 15.23 -12.92 -12.91
N TYR A 13 15.36 -12.51 -14.15
CA TYR A 13 14.72 -13.14 -15.29
C TYR A 13 15.75 -13.48 -16.36
N ASP A 14 16.31 -14.69 -16.28
CA ASP A 14 17.28 -15.18 -17.27
C ASP A 14 16.70 -15.22 -18.68
N GLU A 15 15.40 -15.51 -18.79
CA GLU A 15 14.65 -15.52 -20.05
C GLU A 15 14.58 -14.17 -20.76
N TYR A 16 14.88 -13.06 -20.08
CA TYR A 16 14.94 -11.71 -20.68
C TYR A 16 16.35 -11.29 -21.06
N MET A 17 17.34 -12.10 -20.71
CA MET A 17 18.74 -11.82 -21.01
C MET A 17 19.04 -11.98 -22.50
N PRO A 18 19.94 -11.15 -23.07
CA PRO A 18 20.35 -11.30 -24.47
C PRO A 18 21.23 -12.55 -24.71
N TYR A 19 21.80 -13.11 -23.64
CA TYR A 19 22.62 -14.34 -23.65
C TYR A 19 22.75 -14.87 -22.22
N ASP A 20 23.06 -16.15 -22.06
CA ASP A 20 23.23 -16.79 -20.75
C ASP A 20 24.31 -16.12 -19.92
N ARG A 21 23.95 -15.69 -18.69
CA ARG A 21 24.79 -14.98 -17.75
C ARG A 21 24.66 -15.48 -16.32
N ILE A 22 23.84 -16.48 -16.02
CA ILE A 22 23.46 -16.91 -14.67
C ILE A 22 24.68 -16.99 -13.74
N GLU A 23 25.74 -17.67 -14.16
CA GLU A 23 26.96 -17.83 -13.38
C GLU A 23 27.65 -16.50 -13.06
N THR A 24 27.74 -15.59 -14.03
CA THR A 24 28.35 -14.28 -13.86
C THR A 24 27.49 -13.41 -12.93
N ASP A 25 26.19 -13.39 -13.15
CA ASP A 25 25.27 -12.53 -12.42
C ASP A 25 25.16 -12.97 -10.94
N PHE A 26 25.11 -14.28 -10.66
CA PHE A 26 25.07 -14.76 -9.28
C PHE A 26 26.39 -14.50 -8.54
N GLN A 27 27.54 -14.56 -9.22
CA GLN A 27 28.82 -14.11 -8.65
C GLN A 27 28.79 -12.62 -8.31
N MET A 28 28.25 -11.79 -9.21
CA MET A 28 28.12 -10.35 -8.99
C MET A 28 27.14 -10.05 -7.84
N MET A 29 26.00 -10.73 -7.75
CA MET A 29 25.03 -10.60 -6.65
C MET A 29 25.67 -10.94 -5.30
N LYS A 30 26.39 -12.04 -5.20
CA LYS A 30 27.11 -12.44 -3.97
C LYS A 30 28.19 -11.40 -3.60
N ALA A 31 28.95 -10.88 -4.58
CA ALA A 31 29.93 -9.82 -4.35
C ALA A 31 29.28 -8.52 -3.86
N ALA A 32 28.06 -8.24 -4.33
CA ALA A 32 27.25 -7.11 -3.87
C ALA A 32 26.58 -7.34 -2.49
N GLY A 33 26.76 -8.51 -1.88
CA GLY A 33 26.14 -8.85 -0.59
C GLY A 33 24.68 -9.25 -0.67
N MET A 34 24.14 -9.49 -1.86
CA MET A 34 22.78 -10.00 -2.07
C MET A 34 22.70 -11.47 -1.65
N ASN A 35 21.54 -11.86 -1.11
CA ASN A 35 21.30 -13.20 -0.56
C ASN A 35 19.97 -13.82 -0.99
N VAL A 36 19.16 -13.12 -1.77
CA VAL A 36 17.86 -13.62 -2.27
C VAL A 36 17.64 -13.15 -3.71
N ILE A 37 16.91 -13.95 -4.47
CA ILE A 37 16.37 -13.61 -5.79
C ILE A 37 14.91 -14.04 -5.88
N ARG A 38 14.12 -13.32 -6.67
CA ARG A 38 12.77 -13.69 -7.05
C ARG A 38 12.74 -14.05 -8.54
N ILE A 39 12.05 -15.16 -8.87
CA ILE A 39 12.01 -15.69 -10.22
C ILE A 39 10.62 -16.23 -10.56
N ALA A 40 10.37 -16.44 -11.82
CA ALA A 40 9.36 -17.38 -12.33
C ALA A 40 8.01 -16.81 -12.72
N GLU A 41 7.51 -15.76 -12.12
CA GLU A 41 6.12 -15.30 -12.27
C GLU A 41 5.66 -15.06 -13.73
N SER A 42 6.57 -14.86 -14.68
CA SER A 42 6.25 -14.60 -16.10
C SER A 42 6.59 -15.76 -17.07
N THR A 43 6.89 -16.93 -16.55
CA THR A 43 7.53 -18.03 -17.34
C THR A 43 6.58 -19.09 -17.88
N TRP A 44 5.27 -18.94 -17.83
CA TRP A 44 4.33 -19.97 -18.27
C TRP A 44 4.64 -20.50 -19.67
N SER A 45 4.73 -19.61 -20.67
CA SER A 45 5.01 -20.02 -22.07
C SER A 45 6.39 -20.63 -22.27
N THR A 46 7.37 -20.34 -21.39
CA THR A 46 8.70 -20.94 -21.41
C THR A 46 8.66 -22.38 -20.90
N TRP A 47 7.86 -22.66 -19.89
CA TRP A 47 7.79 -23.96 -19.24
C TRP A 47 6.71 -24.89 -19.83
N GLU A 48 5.68 -24.33 -20.45
CA GLU A 48 4.65 -25.06 -21.20
C GLU A 48 4.46 -24.41 -22.58
N PRO A 49 5.43 -24.60 -23.51
CA PRO A 49 5.39 -24.00 -24.84
C PRO A 49 4.20 -24.48 -25.68
N GLN A 50 3.68 -25.67 -25.37
CA GLN A 50 2.45 -26.23 -25.94
C GLN A 50 1.69 -26.97 -24.83
N GLU A 51 0.38 -27.05 -24.98
CA GLU A 51 -0.50 -27.71 -24.02
C GLU A 51 0.02 -29.09 -23.59
N GLY A 52 0.24 -29.26 -22.29
CA GLY A 52 0.68 -30.50 -21.66
C GLY A 52 2.14 -30.89 -21.90
N GLN A 53 2.92 -30.05 -22.57
CA GLN A 53 4.35 -30.29 -22.83
C GLN A 53 5.19 -29.41 -21.91
N PHE A 54 5.59 -29.95 -20.75
CA PHE A 54 6.35 -29.22 -19.75
C PHE A 54 7.85 -29.45 -19.90
N ASP A 55 8.62 -28.35 -19.89
CA ASP A 55 10.08 -28.35 -19.85
C ASP A 55 10.58 -27.38 -18.75
N PHE A 56 11.07 -27.91 -17.66
CA PHE A 56 11.62 -27.15 -16.55
C PHE A 56 13.16 -27.11 -16.55
N THR A 57 13.81 -27.40 -17.66
CA THR A 57 15.29 -27.39 -17.75
C THR A 57 15.85 -26.01 -17.38
N HIS A 58 15.21 -24.93 -17.84
CA HIS A 58 15.56 -23.56 -17.51
C HIS A 58 15.47 -23.32 -15.99
N LEU A 59 14.34 -23.68 -15.35
CA LEU A 59 14.13 -23.51 -13.91
C LEU A 59 15.15 -24.32 -13.08
N THR A 60 15.39 -25.58 -13.43
CA THR A 60 16.35 -26.43 -12.71
C THR A 60 17.77 -25.87 -12.81
N HIS A 61 18.16 -25.36 -13.97
CA HIS A 61 19.45 -24.69 -14.15
C HIS A 61 19.61 -23.46 -13.23
N MET A 62 18.57 -22.65 -13.12
CA MET A 62 18.54 -21.51 -12.19
C MET A 62 18.68 -21.94 -10.74
N LEU A 63 17.88 -22.94 -10.30
CA LEU A 63 17.88 -23.42 -8.92
C LEU A 63 19.20 -24.13 -8.53
N ASP A 64 19.79 -24.90 -9.45
CA ASP A 64 21.11 -25.49 -9.27
C ASP A 64 22.19 -24.41 -9.08
N SER A 65 22.13 -23.37 -9.89
CA SER A 65 23.04 -22.22 -9.80
C SER A 65 22.82 -21.42 -8.50
N ALA A 66 21.56 -21.16 -8.11
CA ALA A 66 21.25 -20.48 -6.85
C ALA A 66 21.76 -21.29 -5.64
N THR A 67 21.59 -22.60 -5.65
CA THR A 67 22.15 -23.51 -4.62
C THR A 67 23.68 -23.41 -4.56
N LYS A 68 24.35 -23.46 -5.71
CA LYS A 68 25.81 -23.34 -5.82
C LYS A 68 26.34 -22.04 -5.25
N TYR A 69 25.62 -20.92 -5.43
CA TYR A 69 26.02 -19.61 -4.96
C TYR A 69 25.43 -19.23 -3.61
N ASP A 70 24.72 -20.13 -2.93
CA ASP A 70 24.07 -19.87 -1.63
C ASP A 70 23.16 -18.63 -1.69
N LEU A 71 22.28 -18.60 -2.69
CA LEU A 71 21.21 -17.60 -2.84
C LEU A 71 19.89 -18.25 -2.48
N ASP A 72 19.14 -17.60 -1.60
CA ASP A 72 17.74 -17.94 -1.35
C ASP A 72 16.88 -17.57 -2.56
N VAL A 73 15.79 -18.31 -2.78
CA VAL A 73 14.93 -18.12 -3.94
C VAL A 73 13.47 -17.97 -3.49
N ILE A 74 12.80 -16.93 -3.98
CA ILE A 74 11.33 -16.80 -3.95
C ILE A 74 10.82 -17.15 -5.34
N VAL A 75 9.91 -18.13 -5.41
CA VAL A 75 9.37 -18.60 -6.70
C VAL A 75 7.96 -18.06 -6.89
N GLY A 76 7.75 -17.35 -8.00
CA GLY A 76 6.43 -16.87 -8.40
C GLY A 76 5.59 -17.95 -9.07
N THR A 77 4.27 -17.97 -8.86
CA THR A 77 3.34 -18.76 -9.68
C THR A 77 3.09 -18.01 -10.99
N PRO A 78 3.36 -18.60 -12.16
CA PRO A 78 3.38 -17.84 -13.42
C PRO A 78 1.99 -17.73 -14.07
N THR A 79 1.03 -17.16 -13.35
CA THR A 79 -0.39 -17.18 -13.71
C THR A 79 -0.89 -15.89 -14.34
N TYR A 80 -0.18 -14.77 -14.15
CA TYR A 80 -0.64 -13.45 -14.58
C TYR A 80 -0.42 -13.14 -16.08
N ALA A 81 0.40 -13.95 -16.77
CA ALA A 81 0.67 -13.84 -18.20
C ALA A 81 0.52 -15.21 -18.87
N ILE A 82 -0.51 -15.38 -19.68
CA ILE A 82 -0.88 -16.65 -20.27
C ILE A 82 -0.20 -16.91 -21.63
N PRO A 83 0.09 -18.16 -21.99
CA PRO A 83 0.62 -18.47 -23.31
C PRO A 83 -0.44 -18.32 -24.41
N SER A 84 0.01 -18.06 -25.65
CA SER A 84 -0.88 -17.85 -26.79
C SER A 84 -1.77 -19.05 -27.12
N TRP A 85 -1.27 -20.29 -26.91
CA TRP A 85 -2.07 -21.48 -27.13
C TRP A 85 -3.28 -21.54 -26.19
N LEU A 86 -3.14 -21.08 -24.93
CA LEU A 86 -4.24 -21.03 -23.97
C LEU A 86 -5.24 -19.92 -24.34
N ALA A 87 -4.78 -18.73 -24.72
CA ALA A 87 -5.63 -17.64 -25.16
C ALA A 87 -6.51 -18.02 -26.38
N ASN A 88 -6.02 -18.91 -27.24
CA ASN A 88 -6.75 -19.41 -28.41
C ASN A 88 -7.63 -20.63 -28.14
N LYS A 89 -7.69 -21.13 -26.91
CA LYS A 89 -8.41 -22.36 -26.58
C LYS A 89 -9.92 -22.17 -26.49
N ALA A 90 -10.38 -21.00 -26.05
CA ALA A 90 -11.79 -20.62 -26.03
C ALA A 90 -11.92 -19.09 -26.13
N ASP A 91 -13.05 -18.63 -26.67
CA ASP A 91 -13.30 -17.21 -26.93
C ASP A 91 -13.41 -16.37 -25.65
N ASP A 92 -13.65 -17.01 -24.49
CA ASP A 92 -13.86 -16.38 -23.17
C ASP A 92 -12.70 -16.58 -22.19
N ILE A 93 -11.52 -16.98 -22.66
CA ILE A 93 -10.29 -17.02 -21.86
C ILE A 93 -9.86 -15.60 -21.46
N LEU A 94 -9.91 -14.67 -22.43
CA LEU A 94 -9.63 -13.26 -22.16
C LEU A 94 -10.86 -12.58 -21.57
N ALA A 95 -10.62 -11.66 -20.63
CA ALA A 95 -11.69 -10.96 -19.92
C ALA A 95 -12.50 -10.05 -20.85
N LEU A 96 -13.80 -9.99 -20.63
CA LEU A 96 -14.64 -8.90 -21.10
C LEU A 96 -14.70 -7.85 -19.99
N THR A 97 -14.25 -6.64 -20.32
CA THR A 97 -14.22 -5.49 -19.41
C THR A 97 -15.31 -4.47 -19.73
N HIS A 98 -15.43 -3.39 -18.96
CA HIS A 98 -16.32 -2.27 -19.27
C HIS A 98 -15.97 -1.63 -20.62
N ASP A 99 -14.68 -1.58 -20.97
CA ASP A 99 -14.19 -1.01 -22.23
C ASP A 99 -14.30 -1.97 -23.43
N GLY A 100 -14.70 -3.23 -23.19
CA GLY A 100 -14.87 -4.24 -24.20
C GLY A 100 -13.95 -5.46 -24.02
N PRO A 101 -13.86 -6.35 -25.03
CA PRO A 101 -13.05 -7.56 -24.93
C PRO A 101 -11.57 -7.24 -24.81
N SER A 102 -10.87 -7.87 -23.88
CA SER A 102 -9.41 -7.84 -23.77
C SER A 102 -8.77 -8.49 -25.00
N ILE A 103 -7.57 -8.03 -25.34
CA ILE A 103 -6.80 -8.52 -26.49
C ILE A 103 -5.53 -9.18 -25.98
N TYR A 104 -5.17 -10.34 -26.56
CA TYR A 104 -3.94 -11.04 -26.22
C TYR A 104 -2.69 -10.17 -26.48
N GLY A 105 -1.69 -10.29 -25.61
CA GLY A 105 -0.40 -9.61 -25.72
C GLY A 105 -0.06 -8.74 -24.51
N HIS A 106 -1.05 -8.40 -23.70
CA HIS A 106 -0.85 -7.81 -22.37
C HIS A 106 -0.78 -8.88 -21.29
N ARG A 107 -0.15 -8.56 -20.16
CA ARG A 107 -0.32 -9.30 -18.91
C ARG A 107 -1.70 -9.00 -18.30
N GLN A 108 -2.18 -9.86 -17.44
CA GLN A 108 -3.36 -9.59 -16.59
C GLN A 108 -4.64 -9.28 -17.40
N ASN A 109 -4.86 -10.01 -18.47
CA ASN A 109 -5.99 -9.83 -19.38
C ASN A 109 -6.89 -11.07 -19.48
N MET A 110 -6.65 -12.12 -18.68
CA MET A 110 -7.47 -13.32 -18.63
C MET A 110 -8.65 -13.16 -17.68
N ASP A 111 -9.71 -13.91 -17.92
CA ASP A 111 -10.82 -14.06 -17.00
C ASP A 111 -10.47 -15.04 -15.88
N ILE A 112 -10.17 -14.54 -14.68
CA ILE A 112 -9.82 -15.34 -13.51
C ILE A 112 -10.99 -16.23 -13.01
N THR A 113 -12.19 -16.10 -13.56
CA THR A 113 -13.32 -16.98 -13.30
C THR A 113 -13.47 -18.10 -14.34
N ASN A 114 -12.66 -18.09 -15.41
CA ASN A 114 -12.76 -19.05 -16.50
C ASN A 114 -12.27 -20.44 -16.05
N PRO A 115 -13.11 -21.50 -16.11
CA PRO A 115 -12.73 -22.83 -15.63
C PRO A 115 -11.60 -23.48 -16.44
N ILE A 116 -11.47 -23.17 -17.74
CA ILE A 116 -10.40 -23.68 -18.59
C ILE A 116 -9.07 -23.05 -18.16
N TYR A 117 -9.05 -21.73 -17.98
CA TYR A 117 -7.89 -21.03 -17.45
C TYR A 117 -7.47 -21.60 -16.07
N LEU A 118 -8.41 -21.70 -15.13
CA LEU A 118 -8.15 -22.21 -13.78
C LEU A 118 -7.64 -23.66 -13.79
N GLU A 119 -8.16 -24.54 -14.67
CA GLU A 119 -7.68 -25.91 -14.82
C GLU A 119 -6.21 -25.95 -15.25
N HIS A 120 -5.86 -25.19 -16.30
CA HIS A 120 -4.47 -25.13 -16.80
C HIS A 120 -3.52 -24.45 -15.81
N ALA A 121 -3.93 -23.36 -15.18
CA ALA A 121 -3.15 -22.69 -14.13
C ALA A 121 -2.86 -23.65 -12.95
N LYS A 122 -3.87 -24.44 -12.53
CA LYS A 122 -3.68 -25.46 -11.49
C LYS A 122 -2.64 -26.50 -11.89
N ILE A 123 -2.76 -27.06 -13.10
CA ILE A 123 -1.81 -28.08 -13.59
C ILE A 123 -0.39 -27.51 -13.60
N LEU A 124 -0.22 -26.28 -14.09
CA LEU A 124 1.06 -25.60 -14.13
C LEU A 124 1.65 -25.42 -12.73
N ILE A 125 0.86 -24.89 -11.77
CA ILE A 125 1.33 -24.70 -10.38
C ILE A 125 1.71 -26.05 -9.76
N GLU A 126 0.90 -27.12 -9.92
CA GLU A 126 1.20 -28.44 -9.40
C GLU A 126 2.51 -29.00 -10.00
N LYS A 127 2.74 -28.83 -11.32
CA LYS A 127 3.98 -29.23 -11.99
C LYS A 127 5.19 -28.44 -11.53
N LEU A 128 5.03 -27.11 -11.34
CA LEU A 128 6.06 -26.25 -10.77
C LEU A 128 6.46 -26.75 -9.38
N MET A 129 5.48 -26.99 -8.50
CA MET A 129 5.71 -27.45 -7.13
C MET A 129 6.42 -28.80 -7.06
N GLU A 130 6.14 -29.75 -7.98
CA GLU A 130 6.85 -31.04 -8.09
C GLU A 130 8.37 -30.85 -8.35
N VAL A 131 8.78 -29.73 -8.91
CA VAL A 131 10.19 -29.39 -9.18
C VAL A 131 10.81 -28.64 -8.02
N VAL A 132 10.22 -27.49 -7.64
CA VAL A 132 10.85 -26.51 -6.73
C VAL A 132 10.98 -27.01 -5.29
N THR A 133 10.09 -27.91 -4.84
CA THR A 133 10.16 -28.49 -3.49
C THR A 133 11.34 -29.38 -3.25
N LYS A 134 12.13 -29.72 -4.28
CA LYS A 134 13.36 -30.52 -4.16
C LYS A 134 14.59 -29.66 -3.81
N TYR A 135 14.45 -28.34 -3.78
CA TYR A 135 15.54 -27.40 -3.62
C TYR A 135 15.43 -26.65 -2.27
N ASP A 136 16.42 -26.84 -1.41
CA ASP A 136 16.49 -26.19 -0.10
C ASP A 136 16.69 -24.67 -0.19
N CYS A 137 17.17 -24.17 -1.32
CA CYS A 137 17.33 -22.73 -1.55
C CYS A 137 15.99 -22.00 -1.74
N VAL A 138 14.89 -22.71 -2.00
CA VAL A 138 13.55 -22.12 -2.12
C VAL A 138 12.99 -21.83 -0.74
N ILE A 139 12.87 -20.55 -0.38
CA ILE A 139 12.42 -20.10 0.94
C ILE A 139 10.96 -19.66 0.99
N GLY A 140 10.34 -19.41 -0.16
CA GLY A 140 8.95 -18.97 -0.21
C GLY A 140 8.41 -18.90 -1.62
N TYR A 141 7.11 -18.61 -1.68
CA TYR A 141 6.34 -18.53 -2.93
C TYR A 141 5.59 -17.21 -3.00
N GLN A 142 5.72 -16.52 -4.13
CA GLN A 142 4.86 -15.40 -4.49
C GLN A 142 3.69 -15.94 -5.32
N LEU A 143 2.46 -15.59 -4.94
CA LEU A 143 1.29 -15.94 -5.74
C LEU A 143 1.09 -14.89 -6.83
N ASP A 144 1.00 -15.33 -8.09
CA ASP A 144 0.69 -14.43 -9.20
C ASP A 144 1.62 -13.19 -9.25
N ASN A 145 1.16 -12.07 -9.80
CA ASN A 145 1.90 -10.81 -9.79
C ASN A 145 0.96 -9.61 -9.77
N GLU A 146 1.10 -8.70 -8.80
CA GLU A 146 0.30 -7.46 -8.65
C GLU A 146 -1.19 -7.69 -8.91
N THR A 147 -1.75 -8.75 -8.29
CA THR A 147 -3.08 -9.27 -8.62
C THR A 147 -4.19 -8.31 -8.22
N LYS A 148 -5.03 -7.98 -9.18
CA LYS A 148 -6.19 -7.10 -9.04
C LYS A 148 -7.33 -7.51 -9.95
N SER A 149 -8.45 -6.82 -9.95
CA SER A 149 -9.69 -7.30 -10.59
C SER A 149 -9.66 -7.39 -12.12
N TYR A 150 -8.78 -6.70 -12.78
CA TYR A 150 -8.70 -6.58 -14.25
C TYR A 150 -10.04 -6.24 -14.92
N ASP A 151 -10.96 -5.65 -14.18
CA ASP A 151 -12.29 -5.22 -14.61
C ASP A 151 -13.14 -6.33 -15.27
N THR A 152 -13.04 -7.57 -14.79
CA THR A 152 -13.78 -8.72 -15.33
C THR A 152 -15.29 -8.54 -15.18
N CYS A 153 -16.02 -8.34 -16.28
CA CYS A 153 -17.49 -8.20 -16.35
C CYS A 153 -18.16 -9.07 -17.42
N GLY A 154 -17.52 -10.16 -17.80
CA GLY A 154 -18.10 -11.12 -18.74
C GLY A 154 -19.35 -11.83 -18.20
N PRO A 155 -20.10 -12.56 -19.06
CA PRO A 155 -21.35 -13.20 -18.70
C PRO A 155 -21.22 -14.16 -17.49
N ARG A 156 -20.06 -14.82 -17.32
CA ARG A 156 -19.81 -15.71 -16.17
C ARG A 156 -19.69 -14.92 -14.87
N ALA A 157 -18.87 -13.87 -14.85
CA ALA A 157 -18.70 -13.01 -13.68
C ALA A 157 -20.04 -12.37 -13.29
N GLN A 158 -20.82 -11.89 -14.27
CA GLN A 158 -22.16 -11.34 -14.01
C GLN A 158 -23.12 -12.41 -13.45
N ALA A 159 -23.13 -13.63 -13.97
CA ALA A 159 -23.94 -14.71 -13.42
C ALA A 159 -23.54 -15.05 -11.97
N MET A 160 -22.24 -15.10 -11.66
CA MET A 160 -21.75 -15.30 -10.28
C MET A 160 -22.19 -14.15 -9.36
N PHE A 161 -22.16 -12.92 -9.84
CA PHE A 161 -22.64 -11.76 -9.09
C PHE A 161 -24.14 -11.85 -8.78
N VAL A 162 -24.96 -12.17 -9.77
CA VAL A 162 -26.41 -12.36 -9.57
C VAL A 162 -26.70 -13.47 -8.57
N GLU A 163 -26.01 -14.60 -8.63
CA GLU A 163 -26.15 -15.68 -7.65
C GLU A 163 -25.72 -15.27 -6.24
N ARG A 164 -24.72 -14.41 -6.10
CA ARG A 164 -24.34 -13.80 -4.82
C ARG A 164 -25.46 -12.92 -4.28
N LEU A 165 -25.98 -12.02 -5.11
CA LEU A 165 -27.08 -11.12 -4.74
C LEU A 165 -28.34 -11.89 -4.32
N LYS A 166 -28.71 -12.97 -5.04
CA LYS A 166 -29.83 -13.85 -4.67
C LYS A 166 -29.65 -14.48 -3.27
N LYS A 167 -28.44 -14.84 -2.90
CA LYS A 167 -28.16 -15.41 -1.58
C LYS A 167 -28.24 -14.34 -0.48
N GLN A 168 -27.76 -13.14 -0.77
CA GLN A 168 -27.75 -12.02 0.16
C GLN A 168 -29.15 -11.42 0.34
N TYR A 169 -29.92 -11.33 -0.75
CA TYR A 169 -31.26 -10.76 -0.82
C TYR A 169 -32.28 -11.79 -1.37
N PRO A 170 -32.76 -12.73 -0.54
CA PRO A 170 -33.76 -13.72 -0.98
C PRO A 170 -35.07 -13.10 -1.48
N ASP A 171 -35.45 -11.93 -0.93
CA ASP A 171 -36.58 -11.13 -1.44
C ASP A 171 -36.04 -10.05 -2.42
N ILE A 172 -36.44 -10.17 -3.67
CA ILE A 172 -36.07 -9.22 -4.72
C ILE A 172 -36.62 -7.79 -4.44
N ASN A 173 -37.67 -7.65 -3.64
CA ASN A 173 -38.17 -6.34 -3.24
C ASN A 173 -37.24 -5.68 -2.23
N GLU A 174 -36.65 -6.45 -1.33
CA GLU A 174 -35.63 -5.98 -0.40
C GLU A 174 -34.38 -5.51 -1.17
N PHE A 175 -33.92 -6.30 -2.13
CA PHE A 175 -32.85 -5.91 -3.04
C PHE A 175 -33.14 -4.59 -3.77
N ASN A 176 -34.32 -4.46 -4.41
CA ASN A 176 -34.68 -3.23 -5.09
C ASN A 176 -34.74 -2.02 -4.15
N HIS A 177 -35.21 -2.21 -2.92
CA HIS A 177 -35.27 -1.15 -1.93
C HIS A 177 -33.87 -0.74 -1.44
N GLU A 178 -33.03 -1.72 -1.15
CA GLU A 178 -31.68 -1.48 -0.65
C GLU A 178 -30.83 -0.69 -1.64
N PHE A 179 -30.87 -1.06 -2.91
CA PHE A 179 -30.13 -0.38 -3.97
C PHE A 179 -30.86 0.82 -4.61
N GLY A 180 -32.10 1.14 -4.15
CA GLY A 180 -32.86 2.28 -4.67
C GLY A 180 -33.21 2.17 -6.15
N LEU A 181 -33.49 0.96 -6.64
CA LEU A 181 -33.69 0.68 -8.07
C LEU A 181 -35.02 1.21 -8.65
N ASP A 182 -35.90 1.77 -7.83
CA ASP A 182 -37.10 2.49 -8.33
C ASP A 182 -36.71 3.79 -9.09
N TYR A 183 -35.48 4.30 -8.85
CA TYR A 183 -34.98 5.48 -9.55
C TYR A 183 -34.83 5.21 -11.05
N TRP A 184 -35.49 6.01 -11.88
CA TRP A 184 -35.56 5.89 -13.33
C TRP A 184 -35.97 4.51 -13.85
N SER A 185 -36.86 3.81 -13.11
CA SER A 185 -37.38 2.50 -13.49
C SER A 185 -36.31 1.39 -13.67
N ASN A 186 -35.24 1.43 -12.88
CA ASN A 186 -34.24 0.37 -12.88
C ASN A 186 -34.64 -0.85 -12.03
N ARG A 187 -35.83 -0.80 -11.38
CA ARG A 187 -36.38 -1.91 -10.60
C ARG A 187 -36.47 -3.18 -11.43
N ILE A 188 -36.02 -4.30 -10.89
CA ILE A 188 -36.18 -5.63 -11.47
C ILE A 188 -37.28 -6.41 -10.69
N ASN A 189 -38.08 -7.19 -11.39
CA ASN A 189 -39.12 -8.01 -10.77
C ASN A 189 -38.85 -9.51 -10.87
N SER A 190 -37.83 -9.88 -11.61
CA SER A 190 -37.30 -11.22 -11.74
C SER A 190 -35.78 -11.16 -11.86
N TRP A 191 -35.08 -12.12 -11.25
CA TRP A 191 -33.62 -12.20 -11.39
C TRP A 191 -33.14 -12.52 -12.82
N GLU A 192 -34.01 -13.12 -13.62
CA GLU A 192 -33.76 -13.38 -15.06
C GLU A 192 -33.72 -12.10 -15.88
N ASP A 193 -34.30 -11.01 -15.37
CA ASP A 193 -34.29 -9.69 -16.01
C ASP A 193 -33.11 -8.81 -15.53
N PHE A 194 -32.18 -9.36 -14.74
CA PHE A 194 -31.04 -8.60 -14.26
C PHE A 194 -30.23 -8.04 -15.45
N PRO A 195 -30.03 -6.72 -15.53
CA PRO A 195 -29.40 -6.09 -16.70
C PRO A 195 -27.89 -6.37 -16.73
N ASP A 196 -27.27 -6.11 -17.89
CA ASP A 196 -25.82 -6.09 -18.00
C ASP A 196 -25.24 -5.02 -17.08
N ILE A 197 -24.39 -5.41 -16.13
CA ILE A 197 -23.83 -4.53 -15.10
C ILE A 197 -23.04 -3.36 -15.69
N ARG A 198 -22.44 -3.53 -16.87
CA ARG A 198 -21.71 -2.48 -17.58
C ARG A 198 -22.58 -1.27 -17.94
N GLY A 199 -23.89 -1.45 -18.03
CA GLY A 199 -24.85 -0.39 -18.33
C GLY A 199 -25.49 0.24 -17.10
N THR A 200 -25.16 -0.17 -15.88
CA THR A 200 -25.80 0.40 -14.69
C THR A 200 -25.45 1.87 -14.51
N ILE A 201 -26.47 2.66 -14.16
CA ILE A 201 -26.32 4.05 -13.73
C ILE A 201 -26.49 4.20 -12.21
N ASN A 202 -26.68 3.09 -11.51
CA ASN A 202 -26.85 3.06 -10.06
C ASN A 202 -25.50 2.85 -9.39
N GLN A 203 -25.00 3.89 -8.73
CA GLN A 203 -23.69 3.87 -8.09
C GLN A 203 -23.60 2.84 -6.95
N SER A 204 -24.69 2.62 -6.22
CA SER A 204 -24.72 1.60 -5.16
C SER A 204 -24.50 0.20 -5.73
N LEU A 205 -25.19 -0.12 -6.82
CA LEU A 205 -25.04 -1.42 -7.49
C LEU A 205 -23.68 -1.57 -8.16
N HIS A 206 -23.15 -0.48 -8.73
CA HIS A 206 -21.80 -0.46 -9.31
C HIS A 206 -20.71 -0.67 -8.25
N ALA A 207 -20.83 0.01 -7.10
CA ALA A 207 -19.92 -0.20 -5.97
C ALA A 207 -19.96 -1.63 -5.42
N GLU A 208 -21.17 -2.24 -5.35
CA GLU A 208 -21.33 -3.65 -4.96
C GLU A 208 -20.65 -4.59 -5.96
N TYR A 209 -20.74 -4.27 -7.27
CA TYR A 209 -20.01 -5.05 -8.28
C TYR A 209 -18.48 -4.92 -8.14
N ARG A 210 -17.96 -3.71 -7.86
CA ARG A 210 -16.53 -3.52 -7.57
C ARG A 210 -16.08 -4.30 -6.34
N ARG A 211 -16.91 -4.36 -5.29
CA ARG A 211 -16.65 -5.20 -4.11
C ARG A 211 -16.59 -6.68 -4.50
N PHE A 212 -17.57 -7.14 -5.29
CA PHE A 212 -17.57 -8.50 -5.82
C PHE A 212 -16.30 -8.80 -6.64
N GLN A 213 -15.85 -7.89 -7.49
CA GLN A 213 -14.62 -8.08 -8.27
C GLN A 213 -13.37 -8.21 -7.35
N ARG A 214 -13.27 -7.42 -6.27
CA ARG A 214 -12.20 -7.58 -5.27
C ARG A 214 -12.27 -8.93 -4.52
N ASP A 215 -13.49 -9.40 -4.26
CA ASP A 215 -13.66 -10.72 -3.63
C ASP A 215 -13.24 -11.86 -4.57
N LEU A 216 -13.48 -11.74 -5.87
CA LEU A 216 -12.95 -12.71 -6.86
C LEU A 216 -11.42 -12.78 -6.83
N VAL A 217 -10.74 -11.64 -6.66
CA VAL A 217 -9.26 -11.61 -6.49
C VAL A 217 -8.86 -12.32 -5.21
N THR A 218 -9.53 -12.04 -4.11
CA THR A 218 -9.30 -12.71 -2.83
C THR A 218 -9.46 -14.24 -2.94
N GLU A 219 -10.53 -14.69 -3.60
CA GLU A 219 -10.80 -16.11 -3.84
C GLU A 219 -9.74 -16.75 -4.76
N PHE A 220 -9.32 -16.04 -5.81
CA PHE A 220 -8.29 -16.50 -6.75
C PHE A 220 -6.94 -16.70 -6.07
N LEU A 221 -6.51 -15.73 -5.23
CA LEU A 221 -5.26 -15.86 -4.47
C LEU A 221 -5.36 -16.97 -3.41
N ALA A 222 -6.47 -17.08 -2.71
CA ALA A 222 -6.70 -18.17 -1.74
C ALA A 222 -6.69 -19.55 -2.42
N TRP A 223 -7.23 -19.65 -3.64
CA TRP A 223 -7.21 -20.87 -4.43
C TRP A 223 -5.77 -21.26 -4.83
N GLN A 224 -4.94 -20.32 -5.28
CA GLN A 224 -3.52 -20.57 -5.57
C GLN A 224 -2.76 -20.99 -4.29
N ALA A 225 -2.97 -20.27 -3.19
CA ALA A 225 -2.37 -20.60 -1.90
C ALA A 225 -2.69 -22.03 -1.46
N ALA A 226 -3.95 -22.46 -1.62
CA ALA A 226 -4.36 -23.81 -1.29
C ALA A 226 -3.73 -24.90 -2.16
N ILE A 227 -3.32 -24.58 -3.39
CA ILE A 227 -2.54 -25.51 -4.23
C ILE A 227 -1.11 -25.58 -3.73
N VAL A 228 -0.45 -24.43 -3.51
CA VAL A 228 0.93 -24.35 -3.02
C VAL A 228 1.08 -25.03 -1.65
N ASP A 229 0.13 -24.83 -0.74
CA ASP A 229 0.11 -25.42 0.62
C ASP A 229 0.17 -26.94 0.65
N LYS A 230 -0.31 -27.62 -0.40
CA LYS A 230 -0.24 -29.10 -0.49
C LYS A 230 1.17 -29.64 -0.67
N TYR A 231 2.08 -28.79 -1.17
CA TYR A 231 3.42 -29.20 -1.61
C TYR A 231 4.53 -28.56 -0.80
N ARG A 232 4.37 -27.29 -0.36
CA ARG A 232 5.43 -26.53 0.30
C ARG A 232 5.88 -27.15 1.62
N HIS A 233 7.12 -26.91 1.99
CA HIS A 233 7.64 -27.21 3.32
C HIS A 233 7.13 -26.21 4.35
N LYS A 234 7.07 -26.60 5.64
CA LYS A 234 6.48 -25.78 6.72
C LYS A 234 7.23 -24.48 7.02
N ASP A 235 8.50 -24.42 6.69
CA ASP A 235 9.38 -23.27 6.85
C ASP A 235 9.33 -22.29 5.68
N GLN A 236 8.77 -22.70 4.54
CA GLN A 236 8.56 -21.86 3.37
C GLN A 236 7.30 -20.99 3.55
N PHE A 237 7.38 -19.73 3.16
CA PHE A 237 6.26 -18.80 3.26
C PHE A 237 5.51 -18.63 1.94
N ILE A 238 4.26 -18.14 2.05
CA ILE A 238 3.46 -17.64 0.93
C ILE A 238 3.34 -16.12 1.09
N THR A 239 3.52 -15.41 -0.01
CA THR A 239 3.34 -13.96 -0.12
C THR A 239 2.73 -13.59 -1.46
N GLN A 240 2.46 -12.30 -1.66
CA GLN A 240 2.08 -11.71 -2.94
C GLN A 240 2.65 -10.29 -2.99
N ASN A 241 3.07 -9.81 -4.16
CA ASN A 241 3.58 -8.46 -4.36
C ASN A 241 2.42 -7.50 -4.65
N PHE A 242 1.80 -6.97 -3.60
CA PHE A 242 0.73 -5.99 -3.74
C PHE A 242 1.27 -4.67 -4.27
N ASP A 243 0.69 -4.19 -5.36
CA ASP A 243 0.89 -2.84 -5.86
C ASP A 243 -0.02 -1.82 -5.16
N TYR A 244 0.14 -0.56 -5.50
CA TYR A 244 -0.59 0.58 -4.97
C TYR A 244 -1.29 1.34 -6.09
N GLU A 245 -2.18 2.26 -5.76
CA GLU A 245 -2.66 3.22 -6.72
C GLU A 245 -1.47 3.97 -7.34
N TRP A 246 -1.49 4.13 -8.67
CA TRP A 246 -0.34 4.58 -9.45
C TRP A 246 -0.46 6.02 -9.95
N HIS A 247 0.49 6.87 -9.56
CA HIS A 247 0.67 8.26 -10.01
C HIS A 247 2.07 8.47 -10.59
N ASP A 248 2.51 7.60 -11.51
CA ASP A 248 3.92 7.40 -11.88
C ASP A 248 4.79 6.87 -10.73
N TYR A 249 4.25 6.72 -9.54
CA TYR A 249 4.82 6.12 -8.33
C TYR A 249 3.70 5.55 -7.46
N SER A 250 4.05 4.76 -6.44
CA SER A 250 3.11 4.18 -5.47
C SER A 250 2.51 5.28 -4.60
N PHE A 251 1.20 5.50 -4.69
CA PHE A 251 0.55 6.65 -4.07
C PHE A 251 -0.30 6.29 -2.85
N GLY A 252 -1.21 5.33 -2.97
CA GLY A 252 -2.17 5.01 -1.93
C GLY A 252 -2.75 3.61 -2.06
N LEU A 253 -3.90 3.36 -1.44
CA LEU A 253 -4.58 2.07 -1.51
C LEU A 253 -4.91 1.71 -2.95
N GLN A 254 -4.68 0.45 -3.33
CA GLN A 254 -5.08 -0.08 -4.61
C GLN A 254 -6.62 -0.24 -4.65
N PRO A 255 -7.34 0.40 -5.61
CA PRO A 255 -8.80 0.36 -5.65
C PRO A 255 -9.38 -1.00 -6.08
N GLU A 256 -8.60 -1.82 -6.80
CA GLU A 256 -9.07 -3.04 -7.46
C GLU A 256 -8.78 -4.32 -6.69
N VAL A 257 -8.22 -4.22 -5.50
CA VAL A 257 -8.03 -5.33 -4.56
C VAL A 257 -8.22 -4.85 -3.12
N ASN A 258 -8.89 -5.64 -2.29
CA ASN A 258 -8.84 -5.45 -0.84
C ASN A 258 -7.63 -6.22 -0.30
N GLN A 259 -6.52 -5.54 -0.10
CA GLN A 259 -5.26 -6.14 0.33
C GLN A 259 -5.37 -6.79 1.72
N TYR A 260 -6.22 -6.27 2.61
CA TYR A 260 -6.45 -6.86 3.94
C TYR A 260 -7.13 -8.24 3.86
N ASP A 261 -8.10 -8.40 2.96
CA ASP A 261 -8.78 -9.68 2.76
C ASP A 261 -7.93 -10.66 1.95
N ALA A 262 -7.32 -10.18 0.86
CA ALA A 262 -6.48 -10.99 -0.01
C ALA A 262 -5.26 -11.58 0.74
N ALA A 263 -4.66 -10.83 1.66
CA ALA A 263 -3.51 -11.30 2.44
C ALA A 263 -3.84 -12.35 3.51
N ARG A 264 -5.11 -12.69 3.75
CA ARG A 264 -5.49 -13.70 4.75
C ARG A 264 -4.90 -15.08 4.46
N CYS A 265 -4.72 -15.43 3.19
CA CYS A 265 -4.13 -16.69 2.76
C CYS A 265 -2.59 -16.67 2.74
N MET A 266 -1.94 -15.58 3.09
CA MET A 266 -0.50 -15.39 3.05
C MET A 266 0.11 -15.43 4.46
N ASP A 267 1.37 -15.89 4.55
CA ASP A 267 2.13 -15.89 5.82
C ASP A 267 2.73 -14.50 6.12
N VAL A 268 3.12 -13.77 5.08
CA VAL A 268 3.73 -12.44 5.17
C VAL A 268 3.22 -11.56 4.04
N THR A 269 3.03 -10.27 4.33
CA THR A 269 2.68 -9.28 3.30
C THR A 269 3.92 -8.98 2.46
N GLY A 270 3.78 -9.04 1.15
CA GLY A 270 4.72 -8.48 0.18
C GLY A 270 4.12 -7.26 -0.50
N CYS A 271 4.96 -6.39 -1.02
CA CYS A 271 4.52 -5.20 -1.72
C CYS A 271 5.57 -4.65 -2.68
N ASP A 272 5.10 -3.85 -3.63
CA ASP A 272 5.91 -3.16 -4.63
C ASP A 272 5.83 -1.66 -4.37
N ILE A 273 6.89 -1.09 -3.82
CA ILE A 273 6.92 0.33 -3.48
C ILE A 273 7.86 1.06 -4.42
N TYR A 274 7.30 1.78 -5.38
CA TYR A 274 7.99 2.70 -6.27
C TYR A 274 7.81 4.14 -5.83
N HIS A 275 8.84 4.95 -5.96
CA HIS A 275 8.83 6.33 -5.46
C HIS A 275 9.74 7.24 -6.31
N PRO A 276 9.52 8.54 -6.33
CA PRO A 276 10.41 9.47 -7.00
C PRO A 276 11.84 9.43 -6.43
N SER A 277 12.81 9.72 -7.28
CA SER A 277 14.22 9.88 -6.91
C SER A 277 14.72 11.27 -7.31
N ASN A 278 16.05 11.51 -7.27
CA ASN A 278 16.72 12.78 -7.54
C ASN A 278 16.16 13.95 -6.70
N ASP A 279 15.79 15.08 -7.29
CA ASP A 279 15.26 16.25 -6.57
C ASP A 279 13.88 16.04 -5.96
N PHE A 280 13.18 14.97 -6.34
CA PHE A 280 11.82 14.65 -5.89
C PHE A 280 11.78 13.61 -4.76
N LEU A 281 12.92 13.07 -4.35
CA LEU A 281 12.98 12.10 -3.25
C LEU A 281 12.67 12.76 -1.90
N THR A 282 11.54 12.41 -1.32
CA THR A 282 11.10 12.93 -0.01
C THR A 282 10.99 11.86 1.08
N GLY A 283 10.86 10.58 0.71
CA GLY A 283 10.60 9.45 1.60
C GLY A 283 9.16 9.31 2.08
N ARG A 284 8.25 10.17 1.63
CA ARG A 284 6.81 10.14 1.97
C ARG A 284 6.15 8.86 1.43
N GLU A 285 6.43 8.50 0.18
CA GLU A 285 5.91 7.32 -0.52
C GLU A 285 6.33 6.04 0.20
N ILE A 286 7.63 5.92 0.46
CA ILE A 286 8.20 4.77 1.20
C ILE A 286 7.52 4.62 2.57
N THR A 287 7.27 5.74 3.26
CA THR A 287 6.63 5.72 4.58
C THR A 287 5.14 5.35 4.48
N ALA A 288 4.38 6.00 3.61
CA ALA A 288 2.93 5.77 3.50
C ALA A 288 2.64 4.35 3.02
N CYS A 289 3.25 3.91 1.90
CA CYS A 289 3.05 2.58 1.36
C CYS A 289 3.60 1.47 2.27
N GLY A 290 4.77 1.70 2.90
CA GLY A 290 5.31 0.78 3.91
C GLY A 290 4.40 0.65 5.14
N ASN A 291 3.73 1.72 5.56
CA ASN A 291 2.75 1.68 6.65
C ASN A 291 1.46 0.95 6.25
N ILE A 292 1.01 1.07 4.99
CA ILE A 292 -0.09 0.25 4.45
C ILE A 292 0.32 -1.23 4.51
N ALA A 293 1.47 -1.58 3.93
CA ALA A 293 1.96 -2.97 3.91
C ALA A 293 2.07 -3.59 5.32
N ARG A 294 2.61 -2.83 6.29
CA ARG A 294 2.71 -3.29 7.69
C ARG A 294 1.34 -3.45 8.32
N GLY A 295 0.40 -2.53 8.05
CA GLY A 295 -0.95 -2.53 8.61
C GLY A 295 -1.80 -3.71 8.16
N ILE A 296 -1.56 -4.26 6.96
CA ILE A 296 -2.32 -5.40 6.41
C ILE A 296 -2.34 -6.60 7.37
N LYS A 297 -1.20 -6.93 7.97
CA LYS A 297 -1.08 -8.05 8.93
C LYS A 297 -0.62 -7.61 10.32
N ASN A 298 -0.49 -6.31 10.58
CA ASN A 298 0.11 -5.74 11.78
C ASN A 298 1.47 -6.40 12.11
N ALA A 299 2.32 -6.55 11.09
CA ALA A 299 3.58 -7.29 11.16
C ALA A 299 4.61 -6.72 10.16
N ASN A 300 5.87 -7.15 10.31
CA ASN A 300 6.91 -6.89 9.32
C ASN A 300 6.50 -7.44 7.95
N TYR A 301 6.97 -6.82 6.88
CA TYR A 301 6.60 -7.10 5.50
C TYR A 301 7.84 -7.25 4.60
N LEU A 302 7.64 -7.62 3.35
CA LEU A 302 8.68 -7.75 2.34
C LEU A 302 8.45 -6.70 1.25
N VAL A 303 9.49 -5.97 0.87
CA VAL A 303 9.50 -5.16 -0.36
C VAL A 303 10.01 -6.07 -1.46
N LEU A 304 9.09 -6.57 -2.29
CA LEU A 304 9.37 -7.51 -3.38
C LEU A 304 9.78 -6.77 -4.66
N GLU A 305 9.40 -5.48 -4.76
CA GLU A 305 9.87 -4.60 -5.81
C GLU A 305 10.07 -3.18 -5.29
N THR A 306 11.18 -2.58 -5.70
CA THR A 306 11.41 -1.13 -5.67
C THR A 306 12.41 -0.79 -6.78
N GLU A 307 12.46 0.48 -7.21
CA GLU A 307 13.37 0.85 -8.29
C GLU A 307 14.85 0.75 -7.91
N ALA A 308 15.68 0.31 -8.87
CA ALA A 308 17.15 0.44 -8.80
C ALA A 308 17.60 1.74 -9.46
N GLN A 309 17.54 1.83 -10.80
CA GLN A 309 17.71 3.05 -11.56
C GLN A 309 16.38 3.73 -11.90
N GLY A 310 15.28 2.98 -11.78
CA GLY A 310 13.93 3.42 -12.12
C GLY A 310 13.73 3.71 -13.60
N ASN A 311 12.65 4.42 -13.91
CA ASN A 311 12.38 4.90 -15.26
C ASN A 311 13.33 6.05 -15.67
N ILE A 312 13.14 6.65 -16.83
CA ILE A 312 14.02 7.69 -17.39
C ILE A 312 14.20 8.88 -16.41
N GLU A 313 13.16 9.26 -15.68
CA GLU A 313 13.12 10.48 -14.87
C GLU A 313 13.68 10.29 -13.45
N TRP A 314 13.86 9.05 -13.00
CA TRP A 314 14.13 8.73 -11.58
C TRP A 314 15.53 8.24 -11.27
N LEU A 315 16.52 8.52 -12.11
CA LEU A 315 17.89 8.11 -11.81
C LEU A 315 18.37 8.78 -10.50
N SER A 316 18.56 7.95 -9.49
CA SER A 316 18.97 8.39 -8.14
C SER A 316 20.29 9.15 -8.12
N TYR A 317 20.42 10.19 -7.27
CA TYR A 317 21.70 10.81 -6.94
C TYR A 317 22.56 9.88 -6.08
N PRO A 318 23.89 10.08 -6.03
CA PRO A 318 24.75 9.31 -5.12
C PRO A 318 24.28 9.40 -3.66
N GLY A 319 24.15 8.27 -3.00
CA GLY A 319 23.63 8.14 -1.62
C GLY A 319 22.14 7.88 -1.52
N GLN A 320 21.36 8.24 -2.54
CA GLN A 320 19.90 8.08 -2.48
C GLN A 320 19.45 6.63 -2.46
N LEU A 321 20.06 5.75 -3.26
CA LEU A 321 19.68 4.34 -3.27
C LEU A 321 19.90 3.68 -1.90
N ARG A 322 21.02 4.04 -1.26
CA ARG A 322 21.32 3.57 0.10
C ARG A 322 20.30 4.13 1.12
N LEU A 323 19.99 5.42 1.06
CA LEU A 323 18.98 6.05 1.92
C LEU A 323 17.60 5.40 1.74
N GLN A 324 17.17 5.13 0.50
CA GLN A 324 15.91 4.46 0.16
C GLN A 324 15.85 3.06 0.78
N ALA A 325 16.90 2.25 0.60
CA ALA A 325 16.97 0.90 1.16
C ALA A 325 16.82 0.90 2.70
N TYR A 326 17.56 1.78 3.38
CA TYR A 326 17.41 1.93 4.84
C TYR A 326 16.06 2.49 5.27
N SER A 327 15.42 3.30 4.45
CA SER A 327 14.07 3.83 4.73
C SER A 327 13.00 2.75 4.74
N HIS A 328 13.07 1.78 3.83
CA HIS A 328 12.19 0.60 3.85
C HIS A 328 12.37 -0.19 5.15
N ILE A 329 13.62 -0.48 5.54
CA ILE A 329 13.91 -1.20 6.77
C ILE A 329 13.45 -0.43 8.01
N ALA A 330 13.66 0.88 8.05
CA ALA A 330 13.22 1.75 9.14
C ALA A 330 11.68 1.81 9.30
N ASN A 331 10.93 1.49 8.25
CA ASN A 331 9.48 1.31 8.30
C ASN A 331 9.05 -0.11 8.70
N GLY A 332 9.97 -1.06 8.83
CA GLY A 332 9.70 -2.43 9.30
C GLY A 332 9.72 -3.49 8.21
N ALA A 333 10.27 -3.20 7.03
CA ALA A 333 10.53 -4.24 6.04
C ALA A 333 11.65 -5.19 6.51
N ASN A 334 11.51 -6.48 6.21
CA ASN A 334 12.54 -7.52 6.43
C ASN A 334 13.28 -7.89 5.14
N MET A 335 12.91 -7.28 4.03
CA MET A 335 13.46 -7.52 2.71
C MET A 335 13.39 -6.26 1.87
N VAL A 336 14.40 -6.07 1.03
CA VAL A 336 14.36 -5.12 -0.10
C VAL A 336 14.89 -5.83 -1.34
N GLU A 337 14.06 -5.85 -2.36
CA GLU A 337 14.36 -6.46 -3.65
C GLU A 337 14.09 -5.46 -4.75
N TYR A 338 15.07 -5.33 -5.67
CA TYR A 338 14.98 -4.37 -6.76
C TYR A 338 14.26 -4.95 -7.97
N TRP A 339 13.39 -4.19 -8.60
CA TRP A 339 12.99 -4.35 -9.97
C TRP A 339 13.99 -3.64 -10.84
N HIS A 340 14.89 -4.29 -11.52
CA HIS A 340 15.24 -5.69 -11.44
C HIS A 340 16.78 -5.82 -11.54
N TRP A 341 17.34 -7.01 -11.69
CA TRP A 341 18.79 -7.15 -11.72
C TRP A 341 19.42 -6.45 -12.91
N HIS A 342 18.87 -6.59 -14.12
CA HIS A 342 19.42 -6.03 -15.35
C HIS A 342 18.41 -5.19 -16.10
N SER A 343 18.85 -4.19 -16.86
CA SER A 343 17.98 -3.43 -17.73
C SER A 343 17.55 -4.28 -18.93
N ILE A 344 16.22 -4.33 -19.22
CA ILE A 344 15.63 -5.17 -20.24
C ILE A 344 15.99 -4.63 -21.64
N HIS A 345 16.32 -5.54 -22.57
CA HIS A 345 16.76 -5.18 -23.91
C HIS A 345 15.62 -5.10 -24.94
N ASN A 346 14.42 -5.60 -24.57
CA ASN A 346 13.25 -5.69 -25.44
C ASN A 346 11.99 -5.34 -24.65
N ALA A 347 10.89 -5.14 -25.35
CA ALA A 347 9.57 -4.88 -24.81
C ALA A 347 9.38 -3.49 -24.18
N ILE A 348 8.22 -3.30 -23.53
CA ILE A 348 7.75 -1.98 -23.10
C ILE A 348 8.56 -1.40 -21.95
N GLU A 349 9.21 -2.26 -21.16
CA GLU A 349 10.00 -1.86 -19.99
C GLU A 349 11.49 -1.66 -20.29
N SER A 350 11.88 -1.50 -21.55
CA SER A 350 13.29 -1.30 -21.94
C SER A 350 13.95 -0.07 -21.27
N TYR A 351 13.15 0.91 -20.87
CA TYR A 351 13.63 2.11 -20.16
C TYR A 351 13.38 2.07 -18.64
N TRP A 352 12.79 1.01 -18.11
CA TRP A 352 12.78 0.73 -16.69
C TRP A 352 14.07 -0.01 -16.35
N LYS A 353 15.03 0.69 -15.75
CA LYS A 353 16.41 0.21 -15.66
C LYS A 353 16.69 -0.46 -14.33
N GLY A 354 17.29 -1.65 -14.40
CA GLY A 354 17.66 -2.45 -13.25
C GLY A 354 18.95 -1.99 -12.52
N VAL A 355 19.48 -2.86 -11.68
CA VAL A 355 20.76 -2.66 -10.99
C VAL A 355 21.91 -2.50 -11.99
N LEU A 356 21.93 -3.35 -13.04
CA LEU A 356 22.85 -3.23 -14.18
C LEU A 356 22.18 -2.47 -15.32
N SER A 357 22.95 -1.62 -15.99
CA SER A 357 22.51 -0.95 -17.23
C SER A 357 22.50 -1.93 -18.41
N HIS A 358 22.09 -1.49 -19.61
CA HIS A 358 21.98 -2.35 -20.79
C HIS A 358 23.30 -2.99 -21.24
N ASP A 359 24.45 -2.44 -20.84
CA ASP A 359 25.76 -3.05 -21.09
C ASP A 359 26.10 -4.19 -20.15
N LEU A 360 25.23 -4.45 -19.15
CA LEU A 360 25.37 -5.51 -18.13
C LEU A 360 26.68 -5.45 -17.33
N ALA A 361 27.31 -4.27 -17.30
CA ALA A 361 28.55 -4.02 -16.56
C ALA A 361 28.29 -3.35 -15.20
N PRO A 362 29.24 -3.50 -14.24
CA PRO A 362 29.16 -2.80 -12.97
C PRO A 362 29.13 -1.28 -13.17
N ASN A 363 28.02 -0.66 -12.83
CA ASN A 363 27.78 0.78 -12.89
C ASN A 363 27.79 1.42 -11.49
N ARG A 364 27.39 2.69 -11.39
CA ARG A 364 27.29 3.41 -10.10
C ARG A 364 26.22 2.77 -9.19
N THR A 365 25.07 2.39 -9.74
CA THR A 365 23.95 1.75 -8.99
C THR A 365 24.40 0.42 -8.39
N TYR A 366 25.04 -0.45 -9.17
CA TYR A 366 25.60 -1.70 -8.66
C TYR A 366 26.61 -1.49 -7.51
N LYS A 367 27.46 -0.46 -7.62
CA LYS A 367 28.43 -0.14 -6.56
C LYS A 367 27.72 0.31 -5.28
N GLU A 368 26.68 1.11 -5.40
CA GLU A 368 25.89 1.57 -4.26
C GLU A 368 25.06 0.42 -3.64
N CYS A 369 24.46 -0.46 -4.45
CA CYS A 369 23.86 -1.72 -3.98
C CYS A 369 24.88 -2.58 -3.21
N SER A 370 26.13 -2.63 -3.69
CA SER A 370 27.20 -3.37 -3.01
C SER A 370 27.54 -2.78 -1.65
N VAL A 371 27.49 -1.45 -1.49
CA VAL A 371 27.65 -0.81 -0.18
C VAL A 371 26.54 -1.26 0.77
N VAL A 372 25.28 -1.16 0.36
CA VAL A 372 24.11 -1.58 1.15
C VAL A 372 24.21 -3.04 1.57
N GLY A 373 24.44 -3.95 0.62
CA GLY A 373 24.48 -5.38 0.91
C GLY A 373 25.64 -5.77 1.85
N ASN A 374 26.80 -5.14 1.72
CA ASN A 374 27.94 -5.40 2.61
C ASN A 374 27.73 -4.80 4.01
N GLU A 375 27.07 -3.63 4.13
CA GLU A 375 26.65 -3.09 5.42
C GLU A 375 25.64 -4.05 6.09
N TRP A 376 24.60 -4.49 5.38
CA TRP A 376 23.55 -5.37 5.92
C TRP A 376 24.07 -6.78 6.26
N LYS A 377 25.07 -7.27 5.55
CA LYS A 377 25.77 -8.51 5.93
C LYS A 377 26.40 -8.40 7.32
N ARG A 378 26.85 -7.20 7.72
CA ARG A 378 27.48 -6.94 9.02
C ARG A 378 26.48 -6.62 10.11
N ILE A 379 25.48 -5.75 9.84
CA ILE A 379 24.58 -5.22 10.87
C ILE A 379 23.13 -5.72 10.74
N GLY A 380 22.79 -6.52 9.73
CA GLY A 380 21.40 -6.90 9.42
C GLY A 380 20.67 -7.59 10.55
N SER A 381 21.36 -8.36 11.41
CA SER A 381 20.77 -8.98 12.60
C SER A 381 20.25 -7.96 13.64
N HIS A 382 20.77 -6.73 13.63
CA HIS A 382 20.31 -5.62 14.45
C HIS A 382 19.12 -4.87 13.84
N LEU A 383 18.86 -5.04 12.53
CA LEU A 383 17.86 -4.29 11.79
C LEU A 383 16.57 -5.06 11.56
N VAL A 384 16.65 -6.38 11.48
CA VAL A 384 15.54 -7.27 11.15
C VAL A 384 14.50 -7.34 12.28
N ASN A 385 13.25 -7.63 11.93
CA ASN A 385 12.12 -7.78 12.86
C ASN A 385 11.87 -6.52 13.72
N LEU A 386 11.99 -5.36 13.11
CA LEU A 386 11.74 -4.08 13.76
C LEU A 386 10.27 -3.99 14.21
N LYS A 387 10.03 -3.90 15.51
CA LYS A 387 8.69 -3.69 16.08
C LYS A 387 8.44 -2.20 16.27
N LYS A 388 7.44 -1.69 15.57
CA LYS A 388 6.97 -0.32 15.71
C LYS A 388 6.02 -0.22 16.91
N LYS A 389 6.01 0.94 17.57
CA LYS A 389 5.07 1.29 18.64
C LYS A 389 4.56 2.70 18.41
N ASN A 390 3.85 2.86 17.32
CA ASN A 390 3.28 4.14 16.95
C ASN A 390 2.07 4.46 17.84
N ARG A 391 1.84 5.74 18.09
CA ARG A 391 0.76 6.23 18.94
C ARG A 391 -0.37 6.87 18.14
N VAL A 392 -0.13 7.06 16.85
CA VAL A 392 -1.07 7.62 15.87
C VAL A 392 -1.40 6.53 14.87
N ALA A 393 -2.68 6.36 14.56
CA ALA A 393 -3.13 5.56 13.43
C ALA A 393 -3.96 6.39 12.47
N VAL A 394 -3.89 6.04 11.19
CA VAL A 394 -4.71 6.58 10.10
C VAL A 394 -5.54 5.44 9.54
N ILE A 395 -6.85 5.65 9.41
CA ILE A 395 -7.77 4.61 8.91
C ILE A 395 -7.67 4.49 7.39
N ALA A 396 -7.65 3.25 6.91
CA ALA A 396 -7.79 2.87 5.52
C ALA A 396 -9.13 2.18 5.28
N SER A 397 -9.88 2.60 4.25
CA SER A 397 -11.18 2.01 3.88
C SER A 397 -11.31 1.87 2.37
N ASN A 398 -11.45 0.63 1.89
CA ASN A 398 -11.73 0.35 0.48
C ASN A 398 -13.16 0.77 0.09
N GLU A 399 -14.09 0.73 1.03
CA GLU A 399 -15.47 1.16 0.83
C GLU A 399 -15.55 2.68 0.61
N ALA A 400 -14.84 3.45 1.45
CA ALA A 400 -14.74 4.90 1.28
C ALA A 400 -14.01 5.28 -0.01
N LEU A 401 -12.95 4.55 -0.37
CA LEU A 401 -12.26 4.72 -1.66
C LEU A 401 -13.23 4.50 -2.81
N THR A 402 -13.97 3.38 -2.82
CA THR A 402 -14.99 3.09 -3.84
C THR A 402 -16.06 4.18 -3.89
N GLY A 403 -16.53 4.61 -2.72
CA GLY A 403 -17.55 5.68 -2.62
C GLY A 403 -17.08 7.00 -3.25
N LEU A 404 -15.80 7.35 -3.10
CA LEU A 404 -15.25 8.57 -3.71
C LEU A 404 -14.85 8.40 -5.20
N VAL A 405 -14.70 7.17 -5.69
CA VAL A 405 -14.67 6.89 -7.14
C VAL A 405 -16.05 7.13 -7.75
N GLU A 406 -17.12 6.63 -7.11
CA GLU A 406 -18.49 6.79 -7.59
C GLU A 406 -19.01 8.24 -7.45
N PHE A 407 -18.61 8.95 -6.41
CA PHE A 407 -19.00 10.34 -6.11
C PHE A 407 -17.75 11.23 -5.91
N PRO A 408 -17.01 11.52 -6.98
CA PRO A 408 -15.74 12.23 -6.90
C PRO A 408 -15.89 13.65 -6.38
N MET A 409 -14.79 14.19 -5.85
CA MET A 409 -14.67 15.57 -5.39
C MET A 409 -14.45 16.55 -6.56
N GLN A 410 -14.04 17.79 -6.27
CA GLN A 410 -13.92 18.87 -7.27
C GLN A 410 -12.94 18.53 -8.40
N SER A 411 -11.84 17.87 -8.10
CA SER A 411 -10.85 17.41 -9.09
C SER A 411 -11.42 16.39 -10.08
N LYS A 412 -12.51 15.70 -9.70
CA LYS A 412 -13.13 14.60 -10.47
C LYS A 412 -12.16 13.46 -10.80
N THR A 413 -11.15 13.28 -9.97
CA THR A 413 -10.22 12.17 -10.05
C THR A 413 -10.75 10.95 -9.29
N ALA A 414 -10.35 9.76 -9.70
CA ALA A 414 -10.72 8.52 -9.03
C ALA A 414 -10.00 8.34 -7.69
N ASP A 415 -8.93 9.08 -7.45
CA ASP A 415 -8.03 8.99 -6.31
C ASP A 415 -8.41 9.89 -5.13
N GLY A 416 -9.62 10.44 -5.11
CA GLY A 416 -10.05 11.40 -4.08
C GLY A 416 -9.84 10.93 -2.65
N TYR A 417 -10.10 9.67 -2.35
CA TYR A 417 -9.84 9.08 -1.03
C TYR A 417 -8.34 9.06 -0.70
N ASN A 418 -7.52 8.54 -1.61
CA ASN A 418 -6.08 8.46 -1.42
C ASN A 418 -5.41 9.84 -1.32
N THR A 419 -5.95 10.84 -2.01
CA THR A 419 -5.52 12.24 -1.86
C THR A 419 -5.73 12.74 -0.41
N VAL A 420 -6.88 12.47 0.21
CA VAL A 420 -7.13 12.85 1.61
C VAL A 420 -6.30 12.02 2.60
N LEU A 421 -6.16 10.71 2.35
CA LEU A 421 -5.30 9.83 3.13
C LEU A 421 -3.86 10.35 3.15
N ARG A 422 -3.29 10.64 1.96
CA ARG A 422 -1.93 11.16 1.82
C ARG A 422 -1.77 12.55 2.42
N TRP A 423 -2.76 13.42 2.30
CA TRP A 423 -2.74 14.75 2.91
C TRP A 423 -2.51 14.70 4.43
N LEU A 424 -3.18 13.77 5.13
CA LEU A 424 -2.97 13.55 6.56
C LEU A 424 -1.62 12.88 6.86
N CYS A 425 -1.29 11.83 6.11
CA CYS A 425 -0.05 11.08 6.28
C CYS A 425 1.20 11.95 6.05
N ASP A 426 1.18 12.77 5.01
CA ASP A 426 2.29 13.64 4.63
C ASP A 426 2.51 14.75 5.66
N ALA A 427 1.44 15.32 6.22
CA ALA A 427 1.56 16.29 7.31
C ALA A 427 2.19 15.66 8.58
N LEU A 428 1.78 14.45 8.96
CA LEU A 428 2.38 13.71 10.08
C LEU A 428 3.87 13.42 9.80
N TYR A 429 4.20 13.01 8.59
CA TYR A 429 5.58 12.75 8.17
C TYR A 429 6.47 14.01 8.30
N MET A 430 6.00 15.16 7.80
CA MET A 430 6.71 16.44 7.89
C MET A 430 6.94 16.89 9.34
N MET A 431 6.08 16.44 10.26
CA MET A 431 6.22 16.71 11.70
C MET A 431 7.12 15.69 12.43
N ASN A 432 7.68 14.70 11.74
CA ASN A 432 8.38 13.56 12.34
C ASN A 432 7.51 12.75 13.32
N ILE A 433 6.20 12.68 13.06
CA ILE A 433 5.26 11.86 13.82
C ILE A 433 5.07 10.53 13.07
N GLU A 434 5.50 9.44 13.70
CA GLU A 434 5.30 8.10 13.16
C GLU A 434 3.85 7.65 13.36
N TYR A 435 3.30 6.98 12.36
CA TYR A 435 1.91 6.51 12.34
C TYR A 435 1.80 5.11 11.73
N ASP A 436 0.74 4.41 12.08
CA ASP A 436 0.30 3.20 11.40
C ASP A 436 -0.86 3.52 10.46
N ILE A 437 -1.03 2.73 9.40
CA ILE A 437 -2.25 2.73 8.59
C ILE A 437 -2.96 1.41 8.85
N ILE A 438 -4.21 1.48 9.31
CA ILE A 438 -4.99 0.32 9.75
C ILE A 438 -6.35 0.29 9.07
N SER A 439 -6.93 -0.89 8.89
CA SER A 439 -8.27 -1.04 8.32
C SER A 439 -9.34 -0.35 9.20
N SER A 440 -10.38 0.19 8.55
CA SER A 440 -11.58 0.70 9.23
C SER A 440 -12.32 -0.38 10.04
N HIS A 441 -12.08 -1.65 9.72
CA HIS A 441 -12.64 -2.81 10.44
C HIS A 441 -11.72 -3.36 11.54
N SER A 442 -10.64 -2.64 11.89
CA SER A 442 -9.73 -3.08 12.96
C SER A 442 -10.41 -2.98 14.33
N ASP A 443 -10.11 -3.94 15.20
CA ASP A 443 -10.59 -4.01 16.58
C ASP A 443 -9.61 -3.41 17.60
N ASN A 444 -8.47 -2.89 17.16
CA ASN A 444 -7.37 -2.41 17.99
C ASN A 444 -7.23 -0.88 18.07
N PHE A 445 -8.30 -0.12 17.82
CA PHE A 445 -8.25 1.35 17.91
C PHE A 445 -7.74 1.85 19.26
N SER A 446 -8.05 1.13 20.35
CA SER A 446 -7.61 1.45 21.70
C SER A 446 -6.09 1.34 21.94
N ASP A 447 -5.34 0.75 21.01
CA ASP A 447 -3.88 0.68 21.09
C ASP A 447 -3.23 2.03 20.73
N TYR A 448 -4.01 2.96 20.17
CA TYR A 448 -3.54 4.26 19.71
C TYR A 448 -4.12 5.39 20.55
N ASP A 449 -3.29 6.41 20.80
CA ASP A 449 -3.74 7.62 21.51
C ASP A 449 -4.48 8.59 20.57
N TYR A 450 -4.19 8.51 19.26
CA TYR A 450 -4.76 9.36 18.21
C TYR A 450 -5.18 8.52 17.02
N LEU A 451 -6.41 8.73 16.56
CA LEU A 451 -6.99 8.07 15.40
C LEU A 451 -7.42 9.11 14.36
N PHE A 452 -6.91 9.01 13.16
CA PHE A 452 -7.19 9.91 12.04
C PHE A 452 -8.06 9.20 11.01
N VAL A 453 -9.15 9.84 10.63
CA VAL A 453 -10.20 9.28 9.77
C VAL A 453 -10.31 10.14 8.50
N PRO A 454 -9.59 9.76 7.42
CA PRO A 454 -9.67 10.46 6.15
C PRO A 454 -10.97 10.11 5.42
N ALA A 455 -11.76 11.12 5.08
CA ALA A 455 -12.94 11.07 4.20
C ALA A 455 -13.68 9.71 4.20
N LEU A 456 -14.04 9.19 5.37
CA LEU A 456 -14.74 7.90 5.52
C LEU A 456 -16.18 8.02 5.00
N TYR A 457 -16.30 8.22 3.68
CA TYR A 457 -17.54 8.55 2.99
C TYR A 457 -18.59 7.46 3.15
N SER A 458 -18.20 6.23 2.93
CA SER A 458 -19.02 5.03 3.09
C SER A 458 -18.54 4.28 4.32
N ALA A 459 -19.43 4.09 5.29
CA ALA A 459 -19.17 3.37 6.52
C ALA A 459 -20.45 2.75 7.07
N SER A 460 -20.36 1.54 7.60
CA SER A 460 -21.45 0.92 8.34
C SER A 460 -21.69 1.64 9.69
N GLU A 461 -22.89 1.48 10.24
CA GLU A 461 -23.17 1.97 11.60
C GLU A 461 -22.20 1.41 12.66
N ASN A 462 -21.73 0.17 12.47
CA ASN A 462 -20.79 -0.45 13.42
C ASN A 462 -19.43 0.24 13.40
N GLU A 463 -18.92 0.62 12.23
CA GLU A 463 -17.68 1.39 12.11
C GLU A 463 -17.83 2.76 12.77
N LEU A 464 -18.94 3.46 12.51
CA LEU A 464 -19.20 4.77 13.13
C LEU A 464 -19.37 4.69 14.64
N LYS A 465 -20.01 3.63 15.16
CA LYS A 465 -20.12 3.35 16.61
C LYS A 465 -18.75 3.07 17.23
N ALA A 466 -17.88 2.35 16.55
CA ALA A 466 -16.51 2.11 17.03
C ALA A 466 -15.70 3.41 17.17
N LEU A 467 -15.87 4.36 16.25
CA LEU A 467 -15.27 5.70 16.36
C LEU A 467 -15.85 6.50 17.53
N ASP A 468 -17.17 6.45 17.74
CA ASP A 468 -17.84 7.08 18.87
C ASP A 468 -17.31 6.53 20.20
N GLU A 469 -17.27 5.20 20.34
CA GLU A 469 -16.77 4.50 21.53
C GLU A 469 -15.29 4.81 21.79
N TYR A 470 -14.46 4.87 20.75
CA TYR A 470 -13.05 5.24 20.87
C TYR A 470 -12.87 6.62 21.52
N ALA A 471 -13.58 7.64 21.01
CA ALA A 471 -13.51 8.98 21.54
C ALA A 471 -14.14 9.07 22.96
N LEU A 472 -15.29 8.40 23.18
CA LEU A 472 -15.96 8.35 24.48
C LEU A 472 -15.04 7.83 25.59
N ASN A 473 -14.22 6.83 25.28
CA ASN A 473 -13.32 6.15 26.20
C ASN A 473 -11.94 6.82 26.36
N GLY A 474 -11.72 8.00 25.77
CA GLY A 474 -10.50 8.80 25.99
C GLY A 474 -9.57 8.94 24.80
N GLY A 475 -9.91 8.36 23.65
CA GLY A 475 -9.16 8.53 22.41
C GLY A 475 -9.24 9.96 21.86
N ASN A 476 -8.22 10.37 21.14
CA ASN A 476 -8.20 11.63 20.41
C ASN A 476 -8.50 11.34 18.93
N LEU A 477 -9.68 11.71 18.48
CA LEU A 477 -10.20 11.45 17.16
C LEU A 477 -10.02 12.68 16.26
N LEU A 478 -9.50 12.52 15.05
CA LEU A 478 -9.55 13.52 13.98
C LEU A 478 -10.32 12.95 12.81
N VAL A 479 -11.38 13.64 12.39
CA VAL A 479 -12.24 13.23 11.27
C VAL A 479 -12.24 14.33 10.22
N THR A 480 -12.18 13.97 8.95
CA THR A 480 -12.27 14.94 7.87
C THR A 480 -13.65 14.93 7.24
N PHE A 481 -13.91 15.96 6.45
CA PHE A 481 -15.10 16.12 5.59
C PHE A 481 -15.47 14.81 4.87
N LYS A 482 -16.72 14.72 4.44
CA LYS A 482 -17.34 13.53 3.80
C LYS A 482 -17.44 12.27 4.67
N SER A 483 -16.94 12.26 5.90
CA SER A 483 -17.03 11.09 6.76
C SER A 483 -18.45 10.87 7.31
N GLY A 484 -18.87 9.59 7.38
CA GLY A 484 -20.19 9.21 7.90
C GLY A 484 -21.37 9.70 7.04
N PHE A 485 -21.16 9.84 5.73
CA PHE A 485 -22.17 10.40 4.82
C PHE A 485 -23.13 9.34 4.27
N SER A 486 -22.62 8.15 3.95
CA SER A 486 -23.40 7.02 3.44
C SER A 486 -23.07 5.73 4.16
N ASP A 487 -23.97 4.77 4.07
CA ASP A 487 -23.73 3.40 4.50
C ASP A 487 -22.81 2.64 3.52
N GLU A 488 -22.57 1.36 3.79
CA GLU A 488 -21.72 0.48 2.99
C GLU A 488 -22.21 0.23 1.56
N HIS A 489 -23.49 0.53 1.27
CA HIS A 489 -24.09 0.44 -0.07
C HIS A 489 -24.19 1.79 -0.78
N LEU A 490 -23.47 2.81 -0.30
CA LEU A 490 -23.53 4.20 -0.80
C LEU A 490 -24.91 4.85 -0.70
N LYS A 491 -25.79 4.33 0.13
CA LYS A 491 -27.08 4.94 0.45
C LYS A 491 -26.85 6.04 1.47
N ILE A 492 -27.20 7.26 1.13
CA ILE A 492 -26.99 8.41 2.01
C ILE A 492 -27.84 8.28 3.26
N TYR A 493 -27.24 8.44 4.44
CA TYR A 493 -27.97 8.50 5.70
C TYR A 493 -28.99 9.64 5.68
N HIS A 494 -30.22 9.37 6.12
CA HIS A 494 -31.36 10.28 5.99
C HIS A 494 -31.58 11.18 7.21
N ASP A 495 -30.69 11.13 8.18
CA ASP A 495 -30.71 11.98 9.38
C ASP A 495 -29.65 13.12 9.28
N THR A 496 -29.38 13.76 10.40
CA THR A 496 -28.42 14.87 10.47
C THR A 496 -27.00 14.39 10.22
N GLN A 497 -26.31 15.01 9.28
CA GLN A 497 -24.93 14.70 8.95
C GLN A 497 -23.94 15.31 9.97
N PRO A 498 -22.88 14.58 10.32
CA PRO A 498 -22.40 13.28 9.83
C PRO A 498 -22.96 12.07 10.64
N HIS A 499 -24.24 11.86 10.69
CA HIS A 499 -24.93 10.69 11.24
C HIS A 499 -24.57 10.41 12.71
N ILE A 500 -24.24 9.18 13.09
CA ILE A 500 -23.93 8.74 14.46
C ILE A 500 -22.86 9.63 15.11
N ILE A 501 -21.82 9.99 14.37
CA ILE A 501 -20.69 10.76 14.89
C ILE A 501 -20.97 12.27 15.07
N CYS A 502 -22.19 12.75 14.78
CA CYS A 502 -22.61 14.13 15.12
C CYS A 502 -22.36 14.48 16.57
N LYS A 503 -22.70 13.58 17.51
CA LYS A 503 -22.50 13.79 18.95
C LYS A 503 -21.01 13.81 19.32
N THR A 504 -20.27 12.86 18.81
CA THR A 504 -18.84 12.72 19.02
C THR A 504 -18.12 13.98 18.61
N LEU A 505 -18.45 14.48 17.42
CA LEU A 505 -17.85 15.68 16.84
C LEU A 505 -18.46 16.98 17.38
N GLY A 506 -19.65 16.92 18.00
CA GLY A 506 -20.38 18.09 18.50
C GLY A 506 -20.80 19.08 17.42
N ILE A 507 -21.05 18.60 16.22
CA ILE A 507 -21.36 19.39 15.03
C ILE A 507 -22.51 18.80 14.24
N LYS A 508 -22.99 19.61 13.29
CA LYS A 508 -23.90 19.19 12.22
C LYS A 508 -23.69 20.02 10.97
N TYR A 509 -24.08 19.49 9.82
CA TYR A 509 -24.20 20.22 8.57
C TYR A 509 -25.34 19.64 7.70
N ASP A 510 -25.92 20.46 6.84
CA ASP A 510 -26.94 20.09 5.88
C ASP A 510 -26.62 20.54 4.46
N GLN A 511 -25.56 21.38 4.30
CA GLN A 511 -25.13 21.89 3.03
C GLN A 511 -23.64 21.76 2.85
N PHE A 512 -23.24 21.54 1.61
CA PHE A 512 -21.85 21.41 1.19
C PHE A 512 -21.68 21.96 -0.23
N THR A 513 -20.45 22.30 -0.60
CA THR A 513 -20.16 22.82 -1.95
C THR A 513 -18.68 22.60 -2.30
N TYR A 514 -18.34 22.79 -3.57
CA TYR A 514 -16.95 22.97 -3.95
C TYR A 514 -16.48 24.37 -3.51
N PRO A 515 -15.29 24.48 -2.90
CA PRO A 515 -14.78 25.78 -2.48
C PRO A 515 -14.41 26.65 -3.69
N ALA A 516 -14.77 27.93 -3.61
CA ALA A 516 -14.41 28.94 -4.61
C ALA A 516 -13.96 30.22 -3.91
N ASN A 517 -12.69 30.57 -4.01
CA ASN A 517 -12.07 31.71 -3.33
C ASN A 517 -12.28 31.71 -1.80
N VAL A 518 -12.26 30.54 -1.20
CA VAL A 518 -12.38 30.32 0.24
C VAL A 518 -10.99 30.04 0.81
N LYS A 519 -10.63 30.70 1.90
CA LYS A 519 -9.38 30.44 2.62
C LYS A 519 -9.66 29.92 4.01
N ILE A 520 -8.65 29.23 4.55
CA ILE A 520 -8.60 28.78 5.94
C ILE A 520 -7.30 29.31 6.53
N SER A 521 -7.42 30.02 7.65
CA SER A 521 -6.30 30.68 8.31
C SER A 521 -6.19 30.20 9.76
N PHE A 522 -5.00 29.72 10.16
CA PHE A 522 -4.72 29.29 11.52
C PHE A 522 -3.29 29.69 11.91
N ASN A 523 -3.09 30.26 13.10
CA ASN A 523 -1.78 30.72 13.62
C ASN A 523 -0.95 31.54 12.60
N ASN A 524 -1.57 32.46 11.88
CA ASN A 524 -0.96 33.29 10.83
C ASN A 524 -0.49 32.51 9.57
N VAL A 525 -0.85 31.26 9.43
CA VAL A 525 -0.70 30.50 8.19
C VAL A 525 -2.05 30.41 7.50
N SER A 526 -2.08 30.69 6.20
CA SER A 526 -3.31 30.68 5.40
C SER A 526 -3.11 29.92 4.11
N SER A 527 -4.13 29.19 3.71
CA SER A 527 -4.18 28.49 2.42
C SER A 527 -5.59 28.47 1.85
N ASP A 528 -5.69 28.22 0.54
CA ASP A 528 -6.98 28.06 -0.11
C ASP A 528 -7.60 26.70 0.30
N ALA A 529 -8.93 26.70 0.48
CA ALA A 529 -9.70 25.45 0.56
C ALA A 529 -9.78 24.80 -0.82
N ALA A 530 -9.73 23.47 -0.85
CA ALA A 530 -9.73 22.66 -2.06
C ALA A 530 -10.71 21.48 -1.94
N GLU A 531 -11.02 20.85 -3.04
CA GLU A 531 -11.75 19.58 -3.22
C GLU A 531 -13.19 19.59 -2.71
N TRP A 532 -13.45 19.98 -1.47
CA TRP A 532 -14.75 19.87 -0.82
C TRP A 532 -14.82 20.79 0.40
N MET A 533 -16.00 21.37 0.67
CA MET A 533 -16.28 22.06 1.92
C MET A 533 -17.72 21.86 2.39
N GLU A 534 -17.88 21.75 3.68
CA GLU A 534 -19.15 21.58 4.38
C GLU A 534 -19.46 22.81 5.24
N LEU A 535 -20.72 23.21 5.25
CA LEU A 535 -21.18 24.37 6.02
C LEU A 535 -21.50 23.94 7.46
N VAL A 536 -20.43 23.69 8.23
CA VAL A 536 -20.50 23.13 9.56
C VAL A 536 -20.99 24.15 10.59
N THR A 537 -21.94 23.73 11.42
CA THR A 537 -22.41 24.46 12.62
C THR A 537 -22.10 23.64 13.88
N CYS A 538 -21.70 24.32 14.95
CA CYS A 538 -21.37 23.67 16.23
C CYS A 538 -22.60 23.58 17.14
N ASP A 539 -22.78 22.40 17.76
CA ASP A 539 -23.73 22.20 18.86
C ASP A 539 -22.98 22.27 20.23
N THR A 540 -21.96 21.41 20.41
CA THR A 540 -21.12 21.37 21.62
C THR A 540 -19.63 21.61 21.33
N ALA A 541 -19.23 21.55 20.07
CA ALA A 541 -17.85 21.78 19.67
C ALA A 541 -17.49 23.27 19.74
N GLU A 542 -16.22 23.53 20.00
CA GLU A 542 -15.59 24.84 19.84
C GLU A 542 -15.13 25.00 18.40
N THR A 543 -15.41 26.17 17.79
CA THR A 543 -14.85 26.56 16.50
C THR A 543 -13.41 27.03 16.69
N LEU A 544 -12.45 26.33 16.09
CA LEU A 544 -11.04 26.74 16.09
C LEU A 544 -10.75 27.72 14.95
N CYS A 545 -11.39 27.53 13.79
CA CYS A 545 -11.30 28.47 12.69
C CYS A 545 -12.57 28.45 11.83
N HIS A 546 -12.94 29.64 11.31
CA HIS A 546 -14.02 29.80 10.34
C HIS A 546 -13.47 29.81 8.92
N TYR A 547 -14.34 29.64 7.92
CA TYR A 547 -14.00 29.93 6.53
C TYR A 547 -13.74 31.43 6.34
N ASP A 548 -12.60 31.79 5.77
CA ASP A 548 -12.32 33.17 5.38
C ASP A 548 -12.94 33.43 3.99
N HIS A 549 -14.22 33.83 4.04
CA HIS A 549 -15.01 34.14 2.87
C HIS A 549 -16.17 35.05 3.24
N LYS A 550 -16.48 36.05 2.37
CA LYS A 550 -17.50 37.08 2.62
C LYS A 550 -18.91 36.54 2.94
N VAL A 551 -19.24 35.30 2.50
CA VAL A 551 -20.56 34.67 2.69
C VAL A 551 -20.50 33.55 3.72
N TRP A 552 -19.43 32.77 3.71
CA TRP A 552 -19.32 31.50 4.49
C TRP A 552 -18.62 31.66 5.85
N ASN A 553 -18.26 32.88 6.25
CA ASN A 553 -17.50 33.20 7.47
C ASN A 553 -18.25 32.89 8.78
N THR A 554 -19.53 32.58 8.72
CA THR A 554 -20.32 32.15 9.88
C THR A 554 -20.23 30.64 10.14
N TYR A 555 -19.70 29.86 9.18
CA TYR A 555 -19.55 28.42 9.29
C TYR A 555 -18.13 28.07 9.73
N SER A 556 -18.04 26.95 10.46
CA SER A 556 -16.77 26.46 10.98
C SER A 556 -16.02 25.64 9.94
N ALA A 557 -14.74 25.89 9.77
CA ALA A 557 -13.84 25.11 8.94
C ALA A 557 -13.11 24.03 9.74
N VAL A 558 -12.77 24.35 11.01
CA VAL A 558 -12.12 23.41 11.93
C VAL A 558 -12.78 23.54 13.30
N THR A 559 -13.15 22.43 13.91
CA THR A 559 -13.78 22.37 15.23
C THR A 559 -13.10 21.38 16.15
N LEU A 560 -13.25 21.55 17.45
CA LEU A 560 -12.79 20.61 18.47
C LEU A 560 -13.89 20.41 19.52
N ASN A 561 -14.25 19.17 19.76
CA ASN A 561 -15.23 18.80 20.77
C ASN A 561 -14.54 18.01 21.91
N ARG A 562 -15.01 18.19 23.13
CA ARG A 562 -14.72 17.31 24.26
C ARG A 562 -15.86 16.30 24.38
N TYR A 563 -15.54 15.00 24.26
CA TYR A 563 -16.54 13.95 24.25
C TYR A 563 -16.13 12.79 25.18
N GLY A 564 -16.94 12.52 26.18
CA GLY A 564 -16.56 11.55 27.21
C GLY A 564 -15.25 11.93 27.91
N SER A 565 -14.28 11.05 27.87
CA SER A 565 -12.92 11.29 28.36
C SER A 565 -11.95 11.74 27.27
N GLY A 566 -12.37 11.75 25.99
CA GLY A 566 -11.55 12.07 24.85
C GLY A 566 -11.88 13.40 24.17
N ARG A 567 -11.36 13.56 22.96
CA ARG A 567 -11.53 14.74 22.11
C ARG A 567 -11.79 14.31 20.66
N ALA A 568 -12.58 15.11 19.96
CA ALA A 568 -12.84 14.89 18.54
C ALA A 568 -12.68 16.19 17.74
N MET A 569 -11.73 16.20 16.80
CA MET A 569 -11.51 17.30 15.88
C MET A 569 -12.19 17.00 14.55
N TYR A 570 -12.79 18.00 13.93
CA TYR A 570 -13.34 17.90 12.59
C TYR A 570 -12.72 18.93 11.65
N LEU A 571 -12.36 18.46 10.46
CA LEU A 571 -11.87 19.28 9.36
C LEU A 571 -12.94 19.31 8.26
N GLY A 572 -13.66 20.41 8.11
CA GLY A 572 -14.81 20.55 7.20
C GLY A 572 -14.44 20.79 5.73
N ALA A 573 -13.16 20.91 5.42
CA ALA A 573 -12.63 21.06 4.05
C ALA A 573 -11.19 20.57 3.96
N MET A 574 -10.70 20.32 2.73
CA MET A 574 -9.28 20.16 2.45
C MET A 574 -8.63 21.53 2.29
N PHE A 575 -7.35 21.66 2.66
CA PHE A 575 -6.57 22.90 2.57
C PHE A 575 -5.08 22.60 2.58
N GLY A 576 -4.24 23.62 2.41
CA GLY A 576 -2.80 23.42 2.25
C GLY A 576 -2.11 22.76 3.45
N GLU A 577 -1.10 21.94 3.17
CA GLU A 577 -0.34 21.13 4.15
C GLU A 577 0.21 21.99 5.31
N ASN A 578 0.77 23.17 5.05
CA ASN A 578 1.33 24.02 6.10
C ASN A 578 0.26 24.49 7.12
N THR A 579 -0.96 24.78 6.66
CA THR A 579 -2.07 25.13 7.55
C THR A 579 -2.50 23.90 8.36
N LEU A 580 -2.55 22.73 7.75
CA LEU A 580 -2.83 21.48 8.45
C LEU A 580 -1.78 21.19 9.54
N ILE A 581 -0.49 21.36 9.25
CA ILE A 581 0.60 21.19 10.23
C ILE A 581 0.40 22.11 11.44
N GLU A 582 0.02 23.36 11.24
CA GLU A 582 -0.24 24.29 12.37
C GLU A 582 -1.45 23.86 13.21
N ILE A 583 -2.52 23.35 12.58
CA ILE A 583 -3.68 22.79 13.28
C ILE A 583 -3.29 21.53 14.07
N LEU A 584 -2.50 20.64 13.47
CA LEU A 584 -2.03 19.42 14.13
C LEU A 584 -1.09 19.73 15.30
N LYS A 585 -0.23 20.75 15.21
CA LYS A 585 0.58 21.22 16.34
C LYS A 585 -0.30 21.63 17.54
N ASP A 586 -1.41 22.32 17.28
CA ASP A 586 -2.37 22.65 18.33
C ASP A 586 -3.10 21.42 18.86
N PHE A 587 -3.48 20.49 18.00
CA PHE A 587 -4.11 19.23 18.42
C PHE A 587 -3.21 18.36 19.28
N PHE A 588 -1.89 18.36 19.04
CA PHE A 588 -0.90 17.61 19.82
C PHE A 588 -0.25 18.42 20.97
N LYS A 589 -0.57 19.70 21.15
CA LYS A 589 0.19 20.63 22.03
C LYS A 589 0.41 20.14 23.45
N ASP A 590 -0.52 19.37 23.99
CA ASP A 590 -0.47 18.86 25.37
C ASP A 590 0.28 17.51 25.48
N ASP A 591 0.75 16.94 24.34
CA ASP A 591 1.48 15.68 24.32
C ASP A 591 2.94 15.89 23.87
N SER A 592 3.81 16.09 24.87
CA SER A 592 5.24 16.31 24.62
C SER A 592 5.93 15.13 23.91
N ARG A 593 5.34 13.92 23.98
CA ARG A 593 5.88 12.72 23.32
C ARG A 593 5.73 12.77 21.80
N LEU A 594 4.82 13.62 21.29
CA LEU A 594 4.61 13.86 19.85
C LEU A 594 5.16 15.21 19.38
N THR A 595 5.24 16.20 20.27
CA THR A 595 5.67 17.57 19.93
C THR A 595 7.16 17.83 20.08
N SER A 596 7.89 16.91 20.71
CA SER A 596 9.34 16.99 20.88
C SER A 596 10.01 15.66 20.57
N ASN A 597 11.25 15.71 20.19
CA ASN A 597 12.10 14.53 20.05
C ASN A 597 13.48 14.79 20.66
N GLU A 598 14.14 13.72 21.08
CA GLU A 598 15.42 13.70 21.75
C GLU A 598 16.62 14.15 20.90
N PHE A 599 16.36 14.47 19.64
CA PHE A 599 17.37 14.95 18.69
C PHE A 599 17.10 16.38 18.23
N ASN A 600 15.95 16.96 18.58
CA ASN A 600 15.46 18.25 18.05
C ASN A 600 15.47 18.32 16.52
N ALA A 601 15.42 17.16 15.87
CA ALA A 601 15.47 17.05 14.42
C ALA A 601 14.12 17.36 13.79
N ARG A 602 14.18 17.99 12.63
CA ARG A 602 13.03 18.34 11.78
C ARG A 602 13.35 17.96 10.35
N TYR A 603 12.30 17.78 9.53
CA TYR A 603 12.51 17.61 8.11
C TYR A 603 13.47 18.70 7.56
N PRO A 604 14.46 18.36 6.75
CA PRO A 604 14.63 17.12 5.98
C PRO A 604 15.28 15.94 6.74
N VAL A 605 15.54 16.02 8.03
CA VAL A 605 15.96 14.86 8.81
C VAL A 605 14.74 14.15 9.36
N VAL A 606 14.52 12.92 8.91
CA VAL A 606 13.42 12.06 9.32
C VAL A 606 13.89 11.08 10.38
N ILE A 607 13.09 10.94 11.44
CA ILE A 607 13.37 10.02 12.54
C ILE A 607 12.43 8.84 12.48
N LYS A 608 12.97 7.63 12.51
CA LYS A 608 12.20 6.38 12.63
C LYS A 608 12.70 5.59 13.83
N ARG A 609 11.79 4.96 14.56
CA ARG A 609 12.10 4.23 15.78
C ARG A 609 11.46 2.86 15.82
N GLY A 610 12.03 1.97 16.63
CA GLY A 610 11.43 0.69 16.97
C GLY A 610 12.27 -0.10 17.96
N ILE A 611 11.78 -1.29 18.25
CA ILE A 611 12.53 -2.30 18.99
C ILE A 611 12.94 -3.38 18.00
N ASN A 612 14.25 -3.62 17.86
CA ASN A 612 14.74 -4.62 16.94
C ASN A 612 14.52 -6.07 17.40
N GLY A 613 14.87 -7.04 16.56
CA GLY A 613 14.71 -8.47 16.88
C GLY A 613 15.50 -8.95 18.10
N LEU A 614 16.52 -8.17 18.53
CA LEU A 614 17.34 -8.42 19.71
C LEU A 614 16.77 -7.79 21.00
N GLY A 615 15.63 -7.09 20.89
CA GLY A 615 14.97 -6.42 22.02
C GLY A 615 15.56 -5.07 22.39
N LYS A 616 16.44 -4.48 21.55
CA LYS A 616 17.05 -3.18 21.76
C LYS A 616 16.28 -2.09 21.03
N GLU A 617 16.25 -0.90 21.60
CA GLU A 617 15.73 0.28 20.92
C GLU A 617 16.67 0.70 19.81
N ILE A 618 16.11 0.97 18.63
CA ILE A 618 16.84 1.43 17.46
C ILE A 618 16.20 2.70 16.91
N VAL A 619 17.05 3.66 16.54
CA VAL A 619 16.63 4.93 15.92
C VAL A 619 17.41 5.13 14.63
N TYR A 620 16.65 5.37 13.56
CA TYR A 620 17.19 5.77 12.26
C TYR A 620 17.05 7.29 12.12
N LEU A 621 18.16 7.95 11.73
CA LEU A 621 18.21 9.35 11.35
C LEU A 621 18.50 9.40 9.86
N LEU A 622 17.53 9.87 9.07
CA LEU A 622 17.55 9.81 7.59
C LEU A 622 17.60 11.24 7.04
N ASN A 623 18.67 11.61 6.33
CA ASN A 623 18.82 12.94 5.75
C ASN A 623 18.27 12.98 4.32
N TYR A 624 17.07 13.50 4.13
CA TYR A 624 16.43 13.71 2.83
C TYR A 624 16.79 15.08 2.22
N SER A 625 18.07 15.44 2.22
CA SER A 625 18.54 16.66 1.57
C SER A 625 19.93 16.51 0.93
N ASP A 626 20.24 17.43 0.04
CA ASP A 626 21.52 17.60 -0.64
C ASP A 626 22.58 18.34 0.21
N LYS A 627 22.32 18.50 1.53
CA LYS A 627 23.16 19.24 2.46
C LYS A 627 23.49 18.41 3.69
N ASP A 628 24.67 18.71 4.27
CA ASP A 628 25.03 18.19 5.58
C ASP A 628 23.99 18.64 6.63
N GLN A 629 23.62 17.72 7.51
CA GLN A 629 22.76 17.99 8.66
C GLN A 629 23.52 17.63 9.95
N SER A 630 23.43 18.50 10.94
CA SER A 630 24.05 18.28 12.25
C SER A 630 22.98 18.18 13.32
N ILE A 631 23.01 17.10 14.08
CA ILE A 631 21.99 16.75 15.08
C ILE A 631 22.70 16.46 16.39
N VAL A 632 22.18 16.95 17.49
CA VAL A 632 22.73 16.67 18.82
C VAL A 632 21.96 15.51 19.46
N ASN A 633 22.67 14.52 19.96
CA ASN A 633 22.08 13.46 20.75
C ASN A 633 21.77 13.97 22.18
N HIS A 634 20.50 14.19 22.53
CA HIS A 634 20.05 14.53 23.88
C HIS A 634 19.59 13.31 24.68
N LYS A 635 19.82 12.11 24.18
CA LYS A 635 19.51 10.84 24.82
C LYS A 635 20.77 10.20 25.38
N SER A 636 20.61 9.09 26.08
CA SER A 636 21.73 8.33 26.66
C SER A 636 22.75 7.85 25.62
N LYS A 637 23.88 7.33 26.09
CA LYS A 637 24.90 6.71 25.23
C LYS A 637 24.30 5.59 24.39
N CYS A 638 24.66 5.55 23.10
CA CYS A 638 24.29 4.51 22.14
C CYS A 638 25.50 4.11 21.26
N ILE A 639 25.28 3.13 20.39
CA ILE A 639 26.25 2.75 19.34
C ILE A 639 25.64 3.15 17.98
N GLU A 640 26.41 3.88 17.17
CA GLU A 640 26.09 4.07 15.76
C GLU A 640 26.55 2.82 14.99
N LEU A 641 25.57 2.05 14.45
CA LEU A 641 25.82 0.69 13.95
C LEU A 641 26.67 0.64 12.67
N ILE A 642 26.60 1.66 11.81
CA ILE A 642 27.33 1.65 10.53
C ILE A 642 28.82 1.87 10.77
N SER A 643 29.17 2.82 11.60
CA SER A 643 30.56 3.14 11.96
C SER A 643 31.11 2.32 13.12
N ASP A 644 30.24 1.63 13.86
CA ASP A 644 30.55 0.92 15.13
C ASP A 644 31.14 1.87 16.19
N CYS A 645 30.70 3.13 16.20
CA CYS A 645 31.22 4.16 17.10
C CYS A 645 30.23 4.45 18.25
N PRO A 646 30.75 4.62 19.49
CA PRO A 646 29.90 5.10 20.59
C PRO A 646 29.57 6.58 20.40
N ILE A 647 28.30 6.92 20.61
CA ILE A 647 27.77 8.29 20.63
C ILE A 647 27.30 8.58 22.06
N HIS A 648 27.80 9.65 22.69
CA HIS A 648 27.40 10.05 24.01
C HIS A 648 26.31 11.14 23.99
N GLU A 649 25.66 11.35 25.13
CA GLU A 649 24.79 12.49 25.31
C GLU A 649 25.57 13.81 25.13
N GLY A 650 25.03 14.72 24.32
CA GLY A 650 25.66 15.97 23.92
C GLY A 650 26.55 15.88 22.68
N ASP A 651 26.86 14.69 22.18
CA ASP A 651 27.63 14.54 20.95
C ASP A 651 26.82 14.99 19.72
N THR A 652 27.53 15.57 18.76
CA THR A 652 26.95 15.95 17.46
C THR A 652 27.11 14.82 16.45
N ILE A 653 26.01 14.43 15.84
CA ILE A 653 25.92 13.47 14.72
C ILE A 653 25.82 14.29 13.44
N THR A 654 26.76 14.11 12.53
CA THR A 654 26.71 14.74 11.20
C THR A 654 26.30 13.73 10.15
N LEU A 655 25.24 14.04 9.41
CA LEU A 655 24.76 13.28 8.27
C LEU A 655 25.15 14.01 6.99
N ALA A 656 25.90 13.36 6.11
CA ALA A 656 26.17 13.87 4.77
C ALA A 656 24.89 13.96 3.93
N PRO A 657 24.91 14.58 2.74
CA PRO A 657 23.79 14.55 1.82
C PRO A 657 23.30 13.11 1.54
N TRP A 658 21.97 12.89 1.65
CA TRP A 658 21.33 11.61 1.39
C TRP A 658 21.89 10.44 2.24
N ASP A 659 22.26 10.73 3.48
CA ASP A 659 22.89 9.76 4.38
C ASP A 659 21.96 9.29 5.50
N VAL A 660 22.37 8.23 6.17
CA VAL A 660 21.66 7.61 7.29
C VAL A 660 22.63 7.31 8.44
N ALA A 661 22.18 7.55 9.67
CA ALA A 661 22.81 7.03 10.88
C ALA A 661 21.80 6.15 11.64
N ILE A 662 22.30 5.07 12.26
CA ILE A 662 21.47 4.08 12.95
C ILE A 662 22.01 3.90 14.37
N LEU A 663 21.22 4.35 15.32
CA LEU A 663 21.58 4.37 16.74
C LEU A 663 20.92 3.23 17.49
N GLU A 664 21.69 2.37 18.15
CA GLU A 664 21.20 1.30 19.00
C GLU A 664 21.43 1.64 20.48
N PHE A 665 20.35 1.66 21.27
CA PHE A 665 20.35 1.99 22.68
C PHE A 665 20.25 0.76 23.58
#